data_b15ce225e861a609799480386cc674de
#
_entry.id   b15ce225e861a609799480386cc674de
#
_cell.length_a   1.000
_cell.length_b   1.000
_cell.length_c   1.000
_cell.angle_alpha   90.00
_cell.angle_beta   90.00
_cell.angle_gamma   90.00
#
_symmetry.space_group_name_H-M   'P 1'
#
loop_
_entity.id
_entity.type
_entity.pdbx_description
1 polymer ?
#
loop_
_entity_poly.entity_id
_entity_poly.type
_entity_poly.pdbx_seq_one_letter_code
_entity_poly.pdbx_strand_id
1 'polypeptide(L)'
;VGMFGDFQVDATDFLHPGRNVVVVKVTRDISGAAAQTSDAMENYYSSVRKDVEDNKNDQRANRKVLTDIPHGFYGDNPAGIWQPVKLVISNPLKVEDVFIKPTLDGASMDITVKNHSARKKNFDIRVDIVDKQTGETLYGAPVLTKLALTANGENMYTCSIDGLKPKLWEPTTPNLYDFRISVTESKGKVADCLTVTSGFRTFKSKDGFLYLNGRKFWMRGGNHIPFAICPNDSILADKFMQLMKAGNVQSTRTHTTPWNELWVSAADRNGIAISFEGTWSWLMIHSTPIPDKNVLDLWSSEWLRVMKKYRNHPSVFFWTVNNEMKFYDLDADMERSKEKFRIVSDVVKGMRELDPTRPVCFDSNYLHSKALRRFGQDFLNTVDDGDIDDNHAYYNWYDFSLFRFFNGEFQKQFKSPGRPLISQEMSTGYPNAETGHPTRSYQLIHQNPYSLIGYEAYDWADPMHFLKVQSFITGELAETLRRTNEQVSGIMHFAYMTWFRQCYNYKNIQPYPTYYAMQRAMQPVLVSAELWGRNLYAGEKLHTRIYVVNDSEDGRDLLPMALNWSIVDEKGKILASGTEQFPAVEYYGRKYIEPAIVMPSVLPSDKMNVKLKLVLVENGQTLSQNEYDLILANKRWNIAKVSENKKIVLLDKDNTSAVLDFLQVKYQKASSVKELVQIKRKADLCIISGLKECTDDEKTLLRTYQQKGGKLLLLNSKEIAKKVYPEHITGWIIPTEGDIVVMERDDAPVFDGIGVLDLRYFNNNKREIPLACHATLKANRNENVTELAGQMKIHAYIDGGKPEDRIQKIESMRGLTLLQIKDGKGTATVSTLCTEKADTDPIAGKLLVND
;
A
#
# COMPACT_ATOMS: atom_id res chain seq x y z
N VAL A 1 33.80 12.97 -3.74
CA VAL A 1 33.05 12.70 -4.93
C VAL A 1 31.70 12.21 -4.45
N GLY A 2 30.77 11.80 -5.12
CA GLY A 2 29.47 11.38 -4.61
C GLY A 2 29.14 9.93 -4.91
N MET A 3 28.00 9.50 -4.47
CA MET A 3 27.49 8.15 -4.64
C MET A 3 26.40 8.09 -5.75
N PHE A 4 25.53 9.08 -5.81
CA PHE A 4 24.35 9.11 -6.69
C PHE A 4 24.45 10.18 -7.78
N GLY A 5 24.99 11.34 -7.48
CA GLY A 5 25.12 12.45 -8.41
C GLY A 5 26.27 12.26 -9.38
N ASP A 6 26.11 12.82 -10.58
CA ASP A 6 27.19 12.83 -11.58
C ASP A 6 28.35 13.71 -11.12
N PHE A 7 29.55 13.31 -11.48
CA PHE A 7 30.75 14.12 -11.33
C PHE A 7 31.63 13.99 -12.56
N GLN A 8 32.40 15.03 -12.83
CA GLN A 8 33.30 15.11 -13.96
C GLN A 8 34.72 15.44 -13.45
N VAL A 9 35.70 14.88 -14.11
CA VAL A 9 37.10 15.19 -13.87
C VAL A 9 37.71 15.57 -15.21
N ASP A 10 38.28 16.78 -15.29
CA ASP A 10 39.06 17.20 -16.45
C ASP A 10 40.37 16.45 -16.47
N ALA A 11 40.55 15.59 -17.45
CA ALA A 11 41.72 14.77 -17.64
C ALA A 11 42.66 15.28 -18.76
N THR A 12 42.36 16.45 -19.33
CA THR A 12 43.05 16.96 -20.53
C THR A 12 44.57 16.99 -20.42
N ASP A 13 45.09 17.48 -19.28
CA ASP A 13 46.53 17.59 -19.04
C ASP A 13 47.21 16.28 -18.64
N PHE A 14 46.45 15.24 -18.39
CA PHE A 14 46.91 13.92 -17.93
C PHE A 14 46.91 12.86 -19.03
N LEU A 15 46.27 13.13 -20.15
CA LEU A 15 46.12 12.17 -21.26
C LEU A 15 47.22 12.37 -22.30
N HIS A 16 47.78 11.26 -22.81
CA HIS A 16 48.76 11.24 -23.87
C HIS A 16 48.43 10.24 -24.96
N PRO A 17 48.99 10.36 -26.16
CA PRO A 17 48.82 9.37 -27.21
C PRO A 17 49.23 7.96 -26.73
N GLY A 18 48.44 6.96 -27.03
CA GLY A 18 48.69 5.58 -26.63
C GLY A 18 47.89 5.13 -25.39
N ARG A 19 48.49 4.25 -24.61
CA ARG A 19 47.80 3.62 -23.44
C ARG A 19 47.78 4.58 -22.25
N ASN A 20 46.57 4.89 -21.76
CA ASN A 20 46.35 5.61 -20.51
C ASN A 20 45.68 4.66 -19.49
N VAL A 21 45.90 4.88 -18.21
CA VAL A 21 45.37 4.10 -17.12
C VAL A 21 44.54 5.02 -16.22
N VAL A 22 43.29 4.70 -16.03
CA VAL A 22 42.41 5.39 -15.08
C VAL A 22 42.22 4.48 -13.87
N VAL A 23 42.51 4.99 -12.68
CA VAL A 23 42.30 4.28 -11.42
C VAL A 23 41.15 4.94 -10.66
N VAL A 24 40.12 4.15 -10.37
CA VAL A 24 38.96 4.59 -9.60
C VAL A 24 38.98 3.89 -8.24
N LYS A 25 39.07 4.68 -7.16
CA LYS A 25 38.92 4.15 -5.80
C LYS A 25 37.46 4.11 -5.45
N VAL A 26 36.93 2.90 -5.25
CA VAL A 26 35.56 2.67 -4.76
C VAL A 26 35.64 2.27 -3.30
N THR A 27 34.92 2.97 -2.44
CA THR A 27 34.82 2.65 -1.01
C THR A 27 33.40 2.26 -0.69
N ARG A 28 33.21 1.06 -0.16
CA ARG A 28 31.95 0.57 0.37
C ARG A 28 31.90 0.77 1.88
N ASP A 29 32.08 1.96 2.34
CA ASP A 29 31.87 2.26 3.74
C ASP A 29 30.70 3.22 3.88
N ILE A 30 29.53 2.65 4.04
CA ILE A 30 28.30 3.39 4.30
C ILE A 30 28.18 3.67 5.81
N SER A 31 28.90 2.91 6.64
CA SER A 31 28.84 3.03 8.09
C SER A 31 29.28 4.41 8.58
N GLY A 32 30.21 5.09 7.92
CA GLY A 32 30.65 6.42 8.30
C GLY A 32 29.59 7.51 8.15
N ALA A 33 28.84 7.54 7.06
CA ALA A 33 27.76 8.50 6.86
C ALA A 33 26.49 8.09 7.62
N ALA A 34 26.15 6.80 7.63
CA ALA A 34 25.02 6.26 8.37
C ALA A 34 25.24 6.29 9.90
N ALA A 35 26.46 6.07 10.37
CA ALA A 35 26.77 6.17 11.81
C ALA A 35 26.58 7.59 12.36
N GLN A 36 26.76 8.60 11.53
CA GLN A 36 26.43 9.99 11.92
C GLN A 36 24.94 10.28 11.76
N THR A 37 24.21 9.49 10.97
CA THR A 37 22.79 9.73 10.78
C THR A 37 21.93 9.12 11.87
N SER A 38 22.36 8.12 12.59
CA SER A 38 21.83 7.77 13.91
C SER A 38 22.22 6.39 14.38
N ASP A 39 22.59 6.31 15.65
CA ASP A 39 22.55 5.08 16.42
C ASP A 39 21.18 4.40 16.32
N ALA A 40 20.09 5.15 16.09
CA ALA A 40 18.75 4.61 15.93
C ALA A 40 18.58 3.82 14.63
N MET A 41 19.17 4.25 13.51
CA MET A 41 19.07 3.50 12.25
C MET A 41 19.98 2.27 12.25
N GLU A 42 21.20 2.37 12.77
CA GLU A 42 22.07 1.21 12.92
C GLU A 42 21.46 0.22 13.92
N ASN A 43 20.88 0.71 15.03
CA ASN A 43 20.15 -0.13 15.98
C ASN A 43 18.91 -0.76 15.34
N TYR A 44 18.19 -0.03 14.47
CA TYR A 44 17.06 -0.56 13.72
C TYR A 44 17.49 -1.69 12.78
N TYR A 45 18.46 -1.44 11.90
CA TYR A 45 18.96 -2.44 10.96
C TYR A 45 19.63 -3.63 11.66
N SER A 46 20.40 -3.35 12.72
CA SER A 46 21.02 -4.40 13.54
C SER A 46 19.96 -5.25 14.23
N SER A 47 18.88 -4.63 14.73
CA SER A 47 17.79 -5.37 15.34
C SER A 47 17.04 -6.24 14.34
N VAL A 48 16.78 -5.73 13.12
CA VAL A 48 16.14 -6.51 12.03
C VAL A 48 17.02 -7.69 11.63
N ARG A 49 18.32 -7.47 11.42
CA ARG A 49 19.26 -8.54 11.10
C ARG A 49 19.33 -9.60 12.20
N LYS A 50 19.40 -9.15 13.45
CA LYS A 50 19.44 -10.02 14.60
C LYS A 50 18.13 -10.80 14.77
N ASP A 51 16.98 -10.18 14.55
CA ASP A 51 15.70 -10.87 14.58
C ASP A 51 15.60 -11.99 13.56
N VAL A 52 16.09 -11.76 12.34
CA VAL A 52 16.15 -12.80 11.32
C VAL A 52 17.07 -13.93 11.75
N GLU A 53 18.18 -13.62 12.38
CA GLU A 53 19.19 -14.58 12.82
C GLU A 53 18.75 -15.38 14.05
N ASP A 54 18.23 -14.71 15.09
CA ASP A 54 17.75 -15.34 16.31
C ASP A 54 16.52 -16.22 16.07
N ASN A 55 15.65 -15.81 15.14
CA ASN A 55 14.46 -16.57 14.80
C ASN A 55 14.70 -17.75 13.84
N LYS A 56 15.89 -17.89 13.29
CA LYS A 56 16.27 -19.12 12.56
C LYS A 56 16.19 -20.39 13.43
N ASN A 57 16.32 -20.24 14.73
CA ASN A 57 16.32 -21.35 15.70
C ASN A 57 14.97 -21.58 16.40
N ASP A 58 14.00 -20.68 16.28
CA ASP A 58 12.64 -20.89 16.77
C ASP A 58 11.95 -21.94 15.89
N GLN A 59 11.28 -22.94 16.45
CA GLN A 59 10.58 -23.98 15.68
C GLN A 59 9.50 -23.43 14.75
N ARG A 60 8.86 -22.32 15.13
CA ARG A 60 7.93 -21.58 14.27
C ARG A 60 8.65 -20.79 13.20
N ALA A 61 9.90 -20.49 13.46
CA ALA A 61 10.81 -19.72 12.66
C ALA A 61 11.62 -20.54 11.67
N ASN A 62 11.86 -21.80 11.96
CA ASN A 62 12.54 -22.75 11.07
C ASN A 62 11.74 -23.10 9.82
N ARG A 63 10.55 -22.56 9.70
CA ARG A 63 9.77 -22.73 8.50
C ARG A 63 10.34 -21.82 7.42
N LYS A 64 11.01 -22.42 6.48
CA LYS A 64 11.66 -21.78 5.31
C LYS A 64 10.79 -20.80 4.55
N VAL A 65 9.51 -20.82 4.82
CA VAL A 65 8.46 -20.01 4.15
C VAL A 65 8.42 -18.54 4.56
N LEU A 66 8.96 -18.19 5.71
CA LEU A 66 8.88 -16.85 6.28
C LEU A 66 10.25 -16.15 6.28
N THR A 67 11.11 -16.51 5.37
CA THR A 67 12.41 -15.92 5.27
C THR A 67 12.38 -14.70 4.37
N ASP A 68 13.10 -13.71 4.82
CA ASP A 68 13.76 -12.67 4.09
C ASP A 68 12.87 -11.59 3.46
N ILE A 69 13.16 -10.38 3.91
CA ILE A 69 12.90 -9.18 3.15
C ILE A 69 13.47 -9.39 1.74
N PRO A 70 12.71 -9.15 0.68
CA PRO A 70 13.24 -9.21 -0.68
C PRO A 70 14.49 -8.36 -0.79
N HIS A 71 15.56 -8.87 -1.38
CA HIS A 71 16.75 -8.09 -1.64
C HIS A 71 16.40 -6.76 -2.33
N GLY A 72 17.06 -5.69 -1.91
CA GLY A 72 16.79 -4.36 -2.45
C GLY A 72 15.52 -3.70 -1.95
N PHE A 73 14.83 -4.30 -1.00
CA PHE A 73 13.58 -3.77 -0.47
C PHE A 73 13.76 -2.43 0.26
N TYR A 74 14.88 -2.24 0.94
CA TYR A 74 15.23 -0.98 1.61
C TYR A 74 16.19 -0.10 0.80
N GLY A 75 16.25 -0.31 -0.51
CA GLY A 75 17.18 0.45 -1.32
C GLY A 75 18.63 0.18 -0.94
N ASP A 76 19.02 -1.10 -0.93
CA ASP A 76 20.41 -1.48 -0.76
C ASP A 76 21.27 -0.62 -1.67
N ASN A 77 22.17 0.14 -1.07
CA ASN A 77 23.01 1.02 -1.83
C ASN A 77 23.94 0.18 -2.73
N PRO A 78 23.92 0.41 -4.05
CA PRO A 78 24.80 -0.30 -4.95
C PRO A 78 26.26 -0.07 -4.55
N ALA A 79 27.04 -1.13 -4.51
CA ALA A 79 28.47 -1.06 -4.29
C ALA A 79 29.21 -1.12 -5.62
N GLY A 80 30.27 -0.36 -5.77
CA GLY A 80 31.05 -0.34 -6.99
C GLY A 80 30.65 0.79 -7.93
N ILE A 81 31.05 0.65 -9.19
CA ILE A 81 30.68 1.57 -10.27
C ILE A 81 29.37 1.06 -10.85
N TRP A 82 28.25 1.64 -10.45
CA TRP A 82 26.89 1.20 -10.83
C TRP A 82 26.20 2.10 -11.84
N GLN A 83 26.84 3.22 -12.20
CA GLN A 83 26.39 4.12 -13.27
C GLN A 83 27.42 4.17 -14.41
N PRO A 84 27.02 4.55 -15.63
CA PRO A 84 27.92 4.58 -16.77
C PRO A 84 29.13 5.50 -16.55
N VAL A 85 30.32 5.04 -16.94
CA VAL A 85 31.53 5.87 -17.03
C VAL A 85 31.73 6.25 -18.47
N LYS A 86 31.90 7.55 -18.74
CA LYS A 86 32.08 8.09 -20.10
C LYS A 86 33.36 8.91 -20.20
N LEU A 87 34.12 8.71 -21.27
CA LEU A 87 35.15 9.63 -21.68
C LEU A 87 34.55 10.62 -22.68
N VAL A 88 34.43 11.88 -22.28
CA VAL A 88 33.87 12.93 -23.13
C VAL A 88 34.97 13.70 -23.77
N ILE A 89 35.03 13.69 -25.10
CA ILE A 89 35.98 14.49 -25.90
C ILE A 89 35.17 15.60 -26.57
N SER A 90 35.51 16.84 -26.28
CA SER A 90 34.80 18.00 -26.82
C SER A 90 35.75 19.06 -27.38
N ASN A 91 35.22 19.97 -28.19
CA ASN A 91 35.95 21.19 -28.51
C ASN A 91 36.11 22.07 -27.26
N PRO A 92 37.12 22.99 -27.27
CA PRO A 92 37.26 23.95 -26.19
C PRO A 92 36.02 24.81 -25.94
N LEU A 93 35.22 25.09 -26.96
CA LEU A 93 33.92 25.75 -26.84
C LEU A 93 32.82 24.66 -26.86
N LYS A 94 32.17 24.44 -25.73
CA LYS A 94 31.16 23.37 -25.60
C LYS A 94 29.92 23.82 -24.87
N VAL A 95 28.84 23.09 -25.09
CA VAL A 95 27.62 23.13 -24.27
C VAL A 95 27.86 22.30 -23.00
N GLU A 96 27.88 22.95 -21.85
CA GLU A 96 28.17 22.31 -20.56
C GLU A 96 26.90 21.70 -19.93
N ASP A 97 25.77 22.42 -20.05
CA ASP A 97 24.51 22.02 -19.43
C ASP A 97 23.32 22.63 -20.18
N VAL A 98 22.19 21.94 -20.16
CA VAL A 98 20.93 22.43 -20.69
C VAL A 98 19.82 22.07 -19.74
N PHE A 99 19.01 23.06 -19.38
CA PHE A 99 17.76 22.84 -18.67
C PHE A 99 16.59 23.24 -19.56
N ILE A 100 15.78 22.28 -19.94
CA ILE A 100 14.56 22.45 -20.72
C ILE A 100 13.39 22.63 -19.78
N LYS A 101 12.68 23.76 -19.89
CA LYS A 101 11.48 24.11 -19.12
C LYS A 101 10.28 24.12 -20.07
N PRO A 102 9.63 22.96 -20.29
CA PRO A 102 8.56 22.85 -21.27
C PRO A 102 7.28 23.54 -20.81
N THR A 103 6.55 24.06 -21.79
CA THR A 103 5.15 24.47 -21.70
C THR A 103 4.28 23.55 -22.55
N LEU A 104 3.00 23.87 -22.72
CA LEU A 104 2.10 23.08 -23.59
C LEU A 104 2.33 23.38 -25.08
N ASP A 105 2.93 24.52 -25.40
CA ASP A 105 3.09 25.04 -26.75
C ASP A 105 4.51 25.55 -27.03
N GLY A 106 5.47 25.17 -26.18
CA GLY A 106 6.85 25.62 -26.36
C GLY A 106 7.78 25.18 -25.25
N ALA A 107 8.95 25.78 -25.18
CA ALA A 107 9.91 25.58 -24.10
C ALA A 107 10.79 26.82 -23.89
N SER A 108 11.05 27.16 -22.64
CA SER A 108 12.18 28.01 -22.25
C SER A 108 13.37 27.12 -21.91
N MET A 109 14.58 27.56 -22.25
CA MET A 109 15.80 26.78 -21.99
C MET A 109 16.88 27.64 -21.40
N ASP A 110 17.55 27.11 -20.36
CA ASP A 110 18.82 27.65 -19.86
C ASP A 110 19.95 26.80 -20.43
N ILE A 111 20.84 27.44 -21.18
CA ILE A 111 21.93 26.79 -21.89
C ILE A 111 23.26 27.33 -21.36
N THR A 112 24.00 26.50 -20.65
CA THR A 112 25.34 26.87 -20.17
C THR A 112 26.38 26.51 -21.21
N VAL A 113 27.16 27.51 -21.65
CA VAL A 113 28.26 27.35 -22.60
C VAL A 113 29.56 27.68 -21.90
N LYS A 114 30.58 26.85 -22.11
CA LYS A 114 31.93 27.01 -21.54
C LYS A 114 32.96 27.06 -22.63
N ASN A 115 33.90 28.00 -22.47
CA ASN A 115 35.06 28.17 -23.34
C ASN A 115 36.35 27.81 -22.56
N HIS A 116 36.87 26.62 -22.81
CA HIS A 116 38.14 26.17 -22.24
C HIS A 116 39.40 26.70 -22.99
N SER A 117 39.20 27.49 -24.04
CA SER A 117 40.35 28.04 -24.78
C SER A 117 40.93 29.31 -24.13
N ALA A 118 42.22 29.58 -24.37
CA ALA A 118 42.87 30.79 -23.93
C ALA A 118 42.50 32.04 -24.75
N ARG A 119 41.51 31.98 -25.63
CA ARG A 119 41.06 33.07 -26.52
C ARG A 119 39.56 33.29 -26.38
N LYS A 120 39.14 34.55 -26.58
CA LYS A 120 37.74 34.89 -26.73
C LYS A 120 37.14 34.14 -27.92
N LYS A 121 35.93 33.61 -27.75
CA LYS A 121 35.15 32.93 -28.80
C LYS A 121 33.86 33.71 -29.10
N ASN A 122 33.52 33.82 -30.40
CA ASN A 122 32.22 34.34 -30.86
C ASN A 122 31.46 33.16 -31.46
N PHE A 123 30.17 33.09 -31.20
CA PHE A 123 29.34 31.94 -31.58
C PHE A 123 27.85 32.30 -31.62
N ASP A 124 27.07 31.41 -32.22
CA ASP A 124 25.61 31.40 -32.23
C ASP A 124 25.14 30.09 -31.57
N ILE A 125 23.96 30.10 -30.98
CA ILE A 125 23.30 28.91 -30.46
C ILE A 125 22.10 28.60 -31.36
N ARG A 126 22.08 27.38 -31.89
CA ARG A 126 20.99 26.81 -32.66
C ARG A 126 20.31 25.69 -31.85
N VAL A 127 18.97 25.63 -31.94
CA VAL A 127 18.18 24.55 -31.38
C VAL A 127 17.42 23.85 -32.48
N ASP A 128 17.52 22.54 -32.54
CA ASP A 128 16.67 21.68 -33.35
C ASP A 128 15.87 20.74 -32.38
N ILE A 129 14.55 20.72 -32.56
CA ILE A 129 13.65 19.85 -31.76
C ILE A 129 13.08 18.81 -32.71
N VAL A 130 13.40 17.55 -32.47
CA VAL A 130 13.04 16.44 -33.36
C VAL A 130 12.17 15.42 -32.61
N ASP A 131 11.03 15.08 -33.17
CA ASP A 131 10.18 14.01 -32.67
C ASP A 131 10.96 12.68 -32.70
N LYS A 132 11.14 12.08 -31.52
CA LYS A 132 12.01 10.90 -31.39
C LYS A 132 11.44 9.65 -32.06
N GLN A 133 10.13 9.57 -32.20
CA GLN A 133 9.44 8.44 -32.82
C GLN A 133 9.44 8.55 -34.37
N THR A 134 9.13 9.72 -34.88
CA THR A 134 8.97 9.94 -36.35
C THR A 134 10.23 10.46 -37.03
N GLY A 135 11.13 11.09 -36.29
CA GLY A 135 12.28 11.81 -36.83
C GLY A 135 11.93 13.15 -37.44
N GLU A 136 10.68 13.59 -37.37
CA GLU A 136 10.25 14.87 -37.90
C GLU A 136 10.77 16.04 -37.07
N THR A 137 11.21 17.09 -37.71
CA THR A 137 11.68 18.33 -37.08
C THR A 137 10.50 19.22 -36.75
N LEU A 138 10.22 19.38 -35.43
CA LEU A 138 9.22 20.30 -34.90
C LEU A 138 9.68 21.77 -34.98
N TYR A 139 10.98 21.98 -34.70
CA TYR A 139 11.62 23.29 -34.75
C TYR A 139 13.09 23.19 -35.18
N GLY A 140 13.65 24.19 -35.86
CA GLY A 140 15.05 24.17 -36.26
C GLY A 140 15.53 25.55 -36.71
N ALA A 141 16.06 26.36 -35.76
CA ALA A 141 16.60 27.68 -36.06
C ALA A 141 17.68 28.12 -35.07
N PRO A 142 18.52 29.10 -35.40
CA PRO A 142 19.29 29.85 -34.41
C PRO A 142 18.35 30.56 -33.43
N VAL A 143 18.61 30.40 -32.11
CA VAL A 143 17.82 31.05 -31.06
C VAL A 143 18.52 32.24 -30.45
N LEU A 144 19.86 32.23 -30.45
CA LEU A 144 20.70 33.31 -29.95
C LEU A 144 21.89 33.48 -30.91
N THR A 145 22.17 34.72 -31.29
CA THR A 145 23.23 35.03 -32.26
C THR A 145 24.18 36.10 -31.74
N LYS A 146 25.40 36.15 -32.34
CA LYS A 146 26.44 37.15 -32.01
C LYS A 146 26.86 37.13 -30.55
N LEU A 147 26.84 35.97 -29.93
CA LEU A 147 27.33 35.78 -28.56
C LEU A 147 28.85 35.81 -28.52
N ALA A 148 29.38 36.16 -27.34
CA ALA A 148 30.79 36.17 -27.10
C ALA A 148 31.12 35.66 -25.70
N LEU A 149 32.17 34.84 -25.60
CA LEU A 149 32.62 34.29 -24.31
C LEU A 149 34.11 34.49 -24.16
N THR A 150 34.57 35.03 -23.05
CA THR A 150 35.97 35.26 -22.75
C THR A 150 36.79 33.98 -22.70
N ALA A 151 38.13 34.11 -22.72
CA ALA A 151 39.01 32.98 -22.45
C ALA A 151 38.69 32.35 -21.10
N ASN A 152 38.62 31.01 -21.04
CA ASN A 152 38.27 30.23 -19.87
C ASN A 152 36.94 30.65 -19.20
N GLY A 153 36.06 31.33 -19.96
CA GLY A 153 34.78 31.84 -19.46
C GLY A 153 33.64 30.78 -19.51
N GLU A 154 32.66 30.98 -18.66
CA GLU A 154 31.44 30.23 -18.65
C GLU A 154 30.24 31.19 -18.48
N ASN A 155 29.16 30.96 -19.20
CA ASN A 155 27.94 31.77 -19.06
C ASN A 155 26.71 30.95 -19.37
N MET A 156 25.62 31.26 -18.68
CA MET A 156 24.29 30.73 -18.94
C MET A 156 23.50 31.70 -19.83
N TYR A 157 22.91 31.16 -20.85
CA TYR A 157 22.06 31.89 -21.79
C TYR A 157 20.66 31.35 -21.76
N THR A 158 19.66 32.22 -21.63
CA THR A 158 18.25 31.84 -21.66
C THR A 158 17.62 32.17 -22.99
N CYS A 159 16.85 31.26 -23.53
CA CYS A 159 16.02 31.47 -24.74
C CYS A 159 14.66 30.84 -24.57
N SER A 160 13.67 31.29 -25.37
CA SER A 160 12.33 30.70 -25.40
C SER A 160 11.92 30.43 -26.86
N ILE A 161 11.18 29.35 -27.03
CA ILE A 161 10.55 28.95 -28.29
C ILE A 161 9.08 28.74 -28.00
N ASP A 162 8.22 29.52 -28.58
CA ASP A 162 6.78 29.53 -28.36
C ASP A 162 5.99 29.26 -29.63
N GLY A 163 4.70 28.96 -29.48
CA GLY A 163 3.78 28.76 -30.63
C GLY A 163 3.96 27.43 -31.36
N LEU A 164 4.64 26.46 -30.73
CA LEU A 164 4.76 25.10 -31.23
C LEU A 164 3.45 24.33 -31.07
N LYS A 165 3.33 23.24 -31.80
CA LYS A 165 2.20 22.28 -31.65
C LYS A 165 2.76 20.89 -31.36
N PRO A 166 3.43 20.70 -30.20
CA PRO A 166 3.98 19.40 -29.88
C PRO A 166 2.89 18.41 -29.46
N LYS A 167 3.13 17.13 -29.69
CA LYS A 167 2.40 16.08 -28.99
C LYS A 167 2.88 16.05 -27.55
N LEU A 168 1.96 16.20 -26.61
CA LEU A 168 2.31 16.27 -25.20
C LEU A 168 2.76 14.91 -24.68
N TRP A 169 3.62 14.92 -23.67
CA TRP A 169 3.95 13.73 -22.88
C TRP A 169 2.89 13.52 -21.82
N GLU A 170 2.30 12.34 -21.84
CA GLU A 170 1.35 11.84 -20.84
C GLU A 170 1.59 10.34 -20.61
N PRO A 171 1.13 9.76 -19.47
CA PRO A 171 1.26 8.32 -19.23
C PRO A 171 0.72 7.44 -20.36
N THR A 172 -0.35 7.85 -21.03
CA THR A 172 -0.97 7.13 -22.16
C THR A 172 -0.25 7.33 -23.47
N THR A 173 0.31 8.51 -23.68
CA THR A 173 0.99 8.94 -24.91
C THR A 173 2.34 9.58 -24.56
N PRO A 174 3.37 8.78 -24.25
CA PRO A 174 4.66 9.28 -23.78
C PRO A 174 5.53 9.79 -24.94
N ASN A 175 5.10 10.91 -25.57
CA ASN A 175 5.79 11.51 -26.70
C ASN A 175 7.09 12.16 -26.25
N LEU A 176 8.20 11.80 -26.88
CA LEU A 176 9.54 12.28 -26.58
C LEU A 176 10.14 13.00 -27.77
N TYR A 177 10.95 14.02 -27.48
CA TYR A 177 11.67 14.81 -28.43
C TYR A 177 13.15 14.88 -28.08
N ASP A 178 14.02 14.86 -29.10
CA ASP A 178 15.45 15.15 -28.97
C ASP A 178 15.66 16.64 -29.19
N PHE A 179 16.05 17.35 -28.18
CA PHE A 179 16.51 18.74 -28.24
C PHE A 179 18.00 18.72 -28.53
N ARG A 180 18.38 19.16 -29.74
CA ARG A 180 19.77 19.24 -30.20
C ARG A 180 20.22 20.67 -30.10
N ILE A 181 21.09 21.00 -29.16
CA ILE A 181 21.62 22.32 -28.90
C ILE A 181 23.03 22.41 -29.53
N SER A 182 23.18 23.18 -30.59
CA SER A 182 24.44 23.33 -31.30
C SER A 182 25.03 24.72 -31.08
N VAL A 183 26.32 24.76 -30.76
CA VAL A 183 27.13 25.96 -30.68
C VAL A 183 27.92 26.07 -31.97
N THR A 184 27.73 27.17 -32.72
CA THR A 184 28.32 27.38 -34.06
C THR A 184 29.22 28.57 -34.02
N GLU A 185 30.51 28.38 -34.32
CA GLU A 185 31.49 29.45 -34.49
C GLU A 185 31.31 30.17 -35.82
N SER A 186 32.06 31.27 -36.01
CA SER A 186 32.13 32.02 -37.24
C SER A 186 32.30 31.10 -38.46
N LYS A 187 31.65 31.43 -39.57
CA LYS A 187 31.59 30.65 -40.83
C LYS A 187 30.78 29.35 -40.77
N GLY A 188 29.88 29.21 -39.79
CA GLY A 188 28.94 28.08 -39.73
C GLY A 188 29.53 26.75 -39.26
N LYS A 189 30.73 26.73 -38.72
CA LYS A 189 31.36 25.52 -38.14
C LYS A 189 30.73 25.21 -36.80
N VAL A 190 30.08 24.06 -36.70
CA VAL A 190 29.59 23.53 -35.41
C VAL A 190 30.78 23.17 -34.53
N ALA A 191 30.92 23.85 -33.40
CA ALA A 191 31.94 23.56 -32.39
C ALA A 191 31.52 22.38 -31.49
N ASP A 192 30.24 22.38 -31.07
CA ASP A 192 29.70 21.33 -30.20
C ASP A 192 28.20 21.18 -30.42
N CYS A 193 27.68 19.97 -30.08
CA CYS A 193 26.26 19.68 -30.11
C CYS A 193 25.89 18.73 -28.97
N LEU A 194 25.08 19.22 -28.06
CA LEU A 194 24.52 18.40 -26.97
C LEU A 194 23.07 18.03 -27.32
N THR A 195 22.75 16.74 -27.24
CA THR A 195 21.37 16.24 -27.39
C THR A 195 20.78 15.85 -26.05
N VAL A 196 19.64 16.42 -25.74
CA VAL A 196 18.86 16.11 -24.52
C VAL A 196 17.49 15.60 -24.93
N THR A 197 17.13 14.38 -24.48
CA THR A 197 15.77 13.86 -24.68
C THR A 197 14.85 14.42 -23.60
N SER A 198 13.70 14.96 -24.00
CA SER A 198 12.68 15.47 -23.08
C SER A 198 11.27 15.32 -23.68
N GLY A 199 10.25 15.79 -22.97
CA GLY A 199 8.86 15.80 -23.45
C GLY A 199 8.15 17.10 -23.06
N PHE A 200 7.16 17.49 -23.86
CA PHE A 200 6.36 18.67 -23.57
C PHE A 200 5.25 18.29 -22.58
N ARG A 201 5.35 18.81 -21.36
CA ARG A 201 4.31 18.63 -20.34
C ARG A 201 4.44 19.69 -19.24
N THR A 202 3.35 19.92 -18.51
CA THR A 202 3.35 20.66 -17.25
C THR A 202 2.80 19.79 -16.13
N PHE A 203 3.40 19.87 -14.93
CA PHE A 203 2.87 19.22 -13.73
C PHE A 203 2.89 20.19 -12.56
N LYS A 204 1.75 20.36 -11.90
CA LYS A 204 1.58 21.40 -10.85
C LYS A 204 0.72 20.89 -9.70
N SER A 205 1.02 21.39 -8.52
CA SER A 205 0.15 21.36 -7.34
C SER A 205 -0.63 22.68 -7.27
N LYS A 206 -1.96 22.62 -7.20
CA LYS A 206 -2.81 23.81 -7.14
C LYS A 206 -4.16 23.49 -6.50
N ASP A 207 -4.67 24.35 -5.62
CA ASP A 207 -6.02 24.30 -5.05
C ASP A 207 -6.38 22.93 -4.42
N GLY A 208 -5.39 22.26 -3.83
CA GLY A 208 -5.57 20.94 -3.21
C GLY A 208 -5.56 19.74 -4.17
N PHE A 209 -5.17 19.93 -5.43
CA PHE A 209 -5.11 18.90 -6.44
C PHE A 209 -3.78 18.91 -7.21
N LEU A 210 -3.47 17.77 -7.82
CA LEU A 210 -2.40 17.64 -8.81
C LEU A 210 -2.97 17.85 -10.21
N TYR A 211 -2.20 18.51 -11.06
CA TYR A 211 -2.57 18.81 -12.46
C TYR A 211 -1.49 18.36 -13.41
N LEU A 212 -1.86 17.59 -14.42
CA LEU A 212 -1.03 17.24 -15.57
C LEU A 212 -1.61 17.92 -16.81
N ASN A 213 -0.78 18.69 -17.52
CA ASN A 213 -1.19 19.39 -18.74
C ASN A 213 -2.48 20.21 -18.60
N GLY A 214 -2.66 20.84 -17.44
CA GLY A 214 -3.83 21.66 -17.12
C GLY A 214 -5.06 20.90 -16.64
N ARG A 215 -5.05 19.57 -16.64
CA ARG A 215 -6.13 18.71 -16.13
C ARG A 215 -5.82 18.19 -14.73
N LYS A 216 -6.82 18.02 -13.86
CA LYS A 216 -6.64 17.28 -12.60
C LYS A 216 -6.11 15.89 -12.91
N PHE A 217 -5.21 15.42 -12.06
CA PHE A 217 -4.55 14.13 -12.26
C PHE A 217 -4.56 13.32 -10.97
N TRP A 218 -5.18 12.15 -11.02
CA TRP A 218 -5.17 11.21 -9.90
C TRP A 218 -4.05 10.18 -10.09
N MET A 219 -3.08 10.13 -9.19
CA MET A 219 -1.92 9.24 -9.32
C MET A 219 -2.29 7.80 -8.95
N ARG A 220 -2.43 6.95 -9.95
CA ARG A 220 -2.58 5.50 -9.79
C ARG A 220 -1.20 4.89 -9.74
N GLY A 221 -0.73 4.54 -8.54
CA GLY A 221 0.68 4.23 -8.32
C GLY A 221 1.00 2.87 -7.70
N GLY A 222 2.22 2.43 -7.96
CA GLY A 222 2.88 1.33 -7.30
C GLY A 222 4.32 1.72 -6.97
N ASN A 223 4.62 1.79 -5.69
CA ASN A 223 5.94 2.17 -5.18
C ASN A 223 6.88 0.96 -5.16
N HIS A 224 8.17 1.21 -5.26
CA HIS A 224 9.24 0.26 -5.02
C HIS A 224 9.31 -0.89 -6.03
N ILE A 225 10.06 -0.65 -7.09
CA ILE A 225 10.38 -1.62 -8.15
C ILE A 225 11.80 -2.20 -7.93
N PRO A 226 12.19 -3.30 -8.60
CA PRO A 226 13.43 -4.02 -8.29
C PRO A 226 14.69 -3.33 -8.85
N PHE A 227 14.75 -2.01 -8.83
CA PHE A 227 15.90 -1.25 -9.32
C PHE A 227 17.20 -1.62 -8.60
N ALA A 228 17.16 -1.63 -7.26
CA ALA A 228 18.37 -1.85 -6.45
C ALA A 228 18.97 -3.24 -6.63
N ILE A 229 18.17 -4.22 -7.04
CA ILE A 229 18.66 -5.59 -7.33
C ILE A 229 19.35 -5.64 -8.69
N CYS A 230 18.78 -4.99 -9.69
CA CYS A 230 19.23 -5.07 -11.08
C CYS A 230 19.36 -3.66 -11.72
N PRO A 231 20.24 -2.79 -11.18
CA PRO A 231 20.28 -1.39 -11.59
C PRO A 231 20.68 -1.20 -13.07
N ASN A 232 21.40 -2.15 -13.65
CA ASN A 232 21.90 -2.08 -15.03
C ASN A 232 21.15 -2.97 -16.02
N ASP A 233 20.01 -3.56 -15.63
CA ASP A 233 19.20 -4.38 -16.51
C ASP A 233 18.11 -3.53 -17.20
N SER A 234 18.43 -3.07 -18.41
CA SER A 234 17.50 -2.26 -19.22
C SER A 234 16.27 -3.04 -19.70
N ILE A 235 16.41 -4.35 -19.90
CA ILE A 235 15.31 -5.22 -20.34
C ILE A 235 14.30 -5.39 -19.19
N LEU A 236 14.80 -5.62 -18.00
CA LEU A 236 13.97 -5.71 -16.80
C LEU A 236 13.28 -4.37 -16.51
N ALA A 237 14.00 -3.24 -16.67
CA ALA A 237 13.44 -1.90 -16.49
C ALA A 237 12.24 -1.67 -17.42
N ASP A 238 12.40 -1.89 -18.73
CA ASP A 238 11.30 -1.76 -19.68
C ASP A 238 10.17 -2.74 -19.40
N LYS A 239 10.49 -3.99 -19.05
CA LYS A 239 9.47 -5.00 -18.70
C LYS A 239 8.64 -4.58 -17.49
N PHE A 240 9.26 -4.03 -16.44
CA PHE A 240 8.53 -3.54 -15.27
C PHE A 240 7.62 -2.36 -15.59
N MET A 241 8.10 -1.39 -16.36
CA MET A 241 7.27 -0.24 -16.79
C MET A 241 6.08 -0.70 -17.64
N GLN A 242 6.28 -1.70 -18.51
CA GLN A 242 5.18 -2.30 -19.29
C GLN A 242 4.16 -3.03 -18.40
N LEU A 243 4.62 -3.76 -17.37
CA LEU A 243 3.73 -4.42 -16.41
C LEU A 243 2.95 -3.40 -15.58
N MET A 244 3.57 -2.28 -15.20
CA MET A 244 2.87 -1.20 -14.53
C MET A 244 1.75 -0.65 -15.42
N LYS A 245 2.05 -0.31 -16.65
CA LYS A 245 1.06 0.19 -17.62
C LYS A 245 -0.07 -0.82 -17.86
N ALA A 246 0.26 -2.10 -18.07
CA ALA A 246 -0.73 -3.17 -18.23
C ALA A 246 -1.58 -3.38 -16.97
N GLY A 247 -1.04 -3.07 -15.80
CA GLY A 247 -1.73 -3.10 -14.50
C GLY A 247 -2.50 -1.82 -14.15
N ASN A 248 -2.71 -0.90 -15.10
CA ASN A 248 -3.32 0.43 -14.86
C ASN A 248 -2.55 1.31 -13.85
N VAL A 249 -1.31 1.00 -13.57
CA VAL A 249 -0.41 1.77 -12.72
C VAL A 249 0.39 2.72 -13.59
N GLN A 250 0.27 4.02 -13.34
CA GLN A 250 0.89 5.07 -14.17
C GLN A 250 1.87 5.94 -13.38
N SER A 251 2.11 5.62 -12.11
CA SER A 251 3.06 6.35 -11.28
C SER A 251 3.83 5.43 -10.34
N THR A 252 5.03 5.86 -9.97
CA THR A 252 5.92 5.15 -9.05
C THR A 252 6.78 6.12 -8.26
N ARG A 253 7.62 5.61 -7.37
CA ARG A 253 8.53 6.37 -6.52
C ARG A 253 9.89 5.68 -6.46
N THR A 254 10.95 6.46 -6.38
CA THR A 254 12.33 5.95 -6.26
C THR A 254 12.73 5.68 -4.80
N HIS A 255 11.86 5.02 -4.05
CA HIS A 255 12.11 4.67 -2.64
C HIS A 255 13.26 3.67 -2.50
N THR A 256 14.23 3.86 -1.71
CA THR A 256 14.73 5.03 -0.97
C THR A 256 16.06 5.49 -1.60
N THR A 257 16.25 5.16 -2.86
CA THR A 257 17.51 5.31 -3.60
C THR A 257 17.21 5.91 -4.98
N PRO A 258 17.88 6.99 -5.37
CA PRO A 258 17.80 7.52 -6.72
C PRO A 258 18.11 6.45 -7.76
N TRP A 259 17.29 6.36 -8.79
CA TRP A 259 17.52 5.44 -9.90
C TRP A 259 18.63 5.92 -10.82
N ASN A 260 19.16 5.02 -11.64
CA ASN A 260 20.05 5.38 -12.71
C ASN A 260 19.29 5.76 -13.99
N GLU A 261 20.03 6.25 -14.99
CA GLU A 261 19.51 6.71 -16.28
C GLU A 261 18.66 5.66 -17.01
N LEU A 262 19.01 4.37 -16.91
CA LEU A 262 18.31 3.30 -17.62
C LEU A 262 16.85 3.18 -17.16
N TRP A 263 16.62 3.21 -15.85
CA TRP A 263 15.30 3.05 -15.26
C TRP A 263 14.44 4.30 -15.45
N VAL A 264 15.04 5.50 -15.32
CA VAL A 264 14.32 6.75 -15.56
C VAL A 264 13.92 6.89 -17.03
N SER A 265 14.85 6.57 -17.94
CA SER A 265 14.55 6.57 -19.39
C SER A 265 13.53 5.51 -19.79
N ALA A 266 13.47 4.37 -19.08
CA ALA A 266 12.40 3.38 -19.29
C ALA A 266 11.04 3.95 -18.86
N ALA A 267 10.98 4.69 -17.76
CA ALA A 267 9.76 5.39 -17.34
C ALA A 267 9.31 6.46 -18.36
N ASP A 268 10.25 7.25 -18.89
CA ASP A 268 9.97 8.23 -19.94
C ASP A 268 9.31 7.58 -21.16
N ARG A 269 9.88 6.47 -21.67
CA ARG A 269 9.39 5.77 -22.86
C ARG A 269 8.05 5.06 -22.66
N ASN A 270 7.81 4.58 -21.43
CA ASN A 270 6.61 3.80 -21.14
C ASN A 270 5.47 4.63 -20.51
N GLY A 271 5.71 5.90 -20.20
CA GLY A 271 4.68 6.76 -19.62
C GLY A 271 4.41 6.50 -18.15
N ILE A 272 5.47 6.28 -17.36
CA ILE A 272 5.35 6.10 -15.90
C ILE A 272 5.87 7.35 -15.19
N ALA A 273 4.98 8.04 -14.47
CA ALA A 273 5.33 9.20 -13.67
C ALA A 273 6.15 8.80 -12.42
N ILE A 274 7.12 9.58 -12.06
CA ILE A 274 8.03 9.31 -10.94
C ILE A 274 7.93 10.41 -9.88
N SER A 275 7.63 10.02 -8.64
CA SER A 275 8.03 10.77 -7.46
C SER A 275 9.51 10.50 -7.21
N PHE A 276 10.35 11.46 -7.52
CA PHE A 276 11.80 11.25 -7.42
C PHE A 276 12.30 11.66 -6.04
N GLU A 277 12.78 10.68 -5.27
CA GLU A 277 13.18 10.85 -3.88
C GLU A 277 14.68 11.07 -3.74
N GLY A 278 15.06 11.87 -2.73
CA GLY A 278 16.40 12.25 -2.43
C GLY A 278 17.28 11.13 -1.86
N THR A 279 18.54 11.51 -1.68
CA THR A 279 19.59 10.61 -1.17
C THR A 279 19.53 10.51 0.35
N TRP A 280 20.14 9.45 0.90
CA TRP A 280 20.37 9.25 2.34
C TRP A 280 19.06 9.26 3.15
N SER A 281 18.21 8.28 2.89
CA SER A 281 16.94 8.08 3.58
C SER A 281 17.09 8.09 5.09
N TRP A 282 16.05 8.62 5.74
CA TRP A 282 15.98 8.74 7.20
C TRP A 282 17.04 9.63 7.85
N LEU A 283 17.72 10.48 7.06
CA LEU A 283 18.62 11.49 7.62
C LEU A 283 17.88 12.34 8.65
N MET A 284 18.47 12.54 9.81
CA MET A 284 17.87 13.28 10.94
C MET A 284 16.55 12.71 11.49
N ILE A 285 16.32 11.40 11.32
CA ILE A 285 15.09 10.75 11.77
C ILE A 285 14.80 10.97 13.26
N HIS A 286 13.53 11.17 13.60
CA HIS A 286 13.02 11.27 14.98
C HIS A 286 13.86 12.22 15.86
N SER A 287 14.25 11.75 17.07
CA SER A 287 15.03 12.48 18.07
C SER A 287 16.57 12.38 17.87
N THR A 288 17.04 11.92 16.71
CA THR A 288 18.48 11.82 16.47
C THR A 288 19.16 13.18 16.48
N PRO A 289 20.44 13.26 16.82
CA PRO A 289 21.21 14.48 16.70
C PRO A 289 21.20 15.07 15.28
N ILE A 290 21.42 16.35 15.16
CA ILE A 290 21.67 17.00 13.88
C ILE A 290 23.06 16.55 13.42
N PRO A 291 23.23 16.05 12.20
CA PRO A 291 24.53 15.68 11.66
C PRO A 291 25.49 16.88 11.55
N ASP A 292 26.78 16.60 11.52
CA ASP A 292 27.79 17.62 11.28
C ASP A 292 27.55 18.38 9.96
N LYS A 293 27.91 19.65 9.95
CA LYS A 293 27.73 20.52 8.78
C LYS A 293 28.28 19.91 7.49
N ASN A 294 29.46 19.27 7.55
CA ASN A 294 30.08 18.65 6.36
C ASN A 294 29.19 17.51 5.78
N VAL A 295 28.51 16.76 6.64
CA VAL A 295 27.58 15.69 6.23
C VAL A 295 26.35 16.32 5.57
N LEU A 296 25.81 17.37 6.17
CA LEU A 296 24.65 18.10 5.61
C LEU A 296 24.98 18.77 4.27
N ASP A 297 26.14 19.39 4.16
CA ASP A 297 26.61 20.02 2.91
C ASP A 297 26.82 18.96 1.81
N LEU A 298 27.37 17.80 2.16
CA LEU A 298 27.54 16.70 1.21
C LEU A 298 26.16 16.15 0.76
N TRP A 299 25.25 15.90 1.67
CA TRP A 299 23.90 15.44 1.39
C TRP A 299 23.15 16.39 0.46
N SER A 300 23.09 17.68 0.81
CA SER A 300 22.36 18.69 0.04
C SER A 300 22.99 18.88 -1.35
N SER A 301 24.32 18.99 -1.44
CA SER A 301 25.01 19.14 -2.73
C SER A 301 24.86 17.90 -3.63
N GLU A 302 24.88 16.71 -3.06
CA GLU A 302 24.69 15.48 -3.82
C GLU A 302 23.25 15.39 -4.34
N TRP A 303 22.27 15.72 -3.51
CA TRP A 303 20.87 15.74 -3.93
C TRP A 303 20.63 16.73 -5.07
N LEU A 304 21.12 17.94 -4.99
CA LEU A 304 21.01 18.92 -6.05
C LEU A 304 21.71 18.47 -7.35
N ARG A 305 22.84 17.75 -7.29
CA ARG A 305 23.47 17.15 -8.47
C ARG A 305 22.58 16.07 -9.11
N VAL A 306 21.95 15.23 -8.30
CA VAL A 306 20.98 14.24 -8.79
C VAL A 306 19.81 14.93 -9.49
N MET A 307 19.24 15.97 -8.88
CA MET A 307 18.17 16.75 -9.51
C MET A 307 18.62 17.36 -10.83
N LYS A 308 19.81 17.96 -10.89
CA LYS A 308 20.38 18.55 -12.12
C LYS A 308 20.47 17.51 -13.24
N LYS A 309 20.86 16.27 -12.90
CA LYS A 309 20.95 15.16 -13.84
C LYS A 309 19.58 14.79 -14.44
N TYR A 310 18.53 14.72 -13.62
CA TYR A 310 17.23 14.15 -14.01
C TYR A 310 16.14 15.20 -14.30
N ARG A 311 16.41 16.51 -14.15
CA ARG A 311 15.39 17.56 -14.34
C ARG A 311 14.82 17.68 -15.76
N ASN A 312 15.48 17.12 -16.77
CA ASN A 312 14.98 17.12 -18.14
C ASN A 312 14.07 15.93 -18.48
N HIS A 313 13.96 14.93 -17.59
CA HIS A 313 13.11 13.76 -17.81
C HIS A 313 11.62 14.11 -17.59
N PRO A 314 10.75 13.91 -18.58
CA PRO A 314 9.33 14.25 -18.45
C PRO A 314 8.60 13.33 -17.47
N SER A 315 9.09 12.12 -17.21
CA SER A 315 8.52 11.19 -16.21
C SER A 315 8.69 11.67 -14.78
N VAL A 316 9.69 12.50 -14.46
CA VAL A 316 9.87 13.07 -13.12
C VAL A 316 8.81 14.15 -12.88
N PHE A 317 7.80 13.86 -12.06
CA PHE A 317 6.66 14.75 -11.82
C PHE A 317 6.89 15.73 -10.67
N PHE A 318 7.49 15.24 -9.60
CA PHE A 318 7.84 16.06 -8.45
C PHE A 318 9.05 15.48 -7.71
N TRP A 319 9.66 16.33 -6.89
CA TRP A 319 10.82 15.99 -6.08
C TRP A 319 10.38 15.75 -4.63
N THR A 320 10.88 14.68 -4.03
CA THR A 320 10.70 14.41 -2.60
C THR A 320 12.05 14.50 -1.91
N VAL A 321 12.17 15.30 -0.85
CA VAL A 321 13.49 15.59 -0.26
C VAL A 321 14.09 14.35 0.40
N ASN A 322 13.30 13.62 1.18
CA ASN A 322 13.76 12.44 1.91
C ASN A 322 12.59 11.51 2.25
N ASN A 323 12.89 10.42 2.97
CA ASN A 323 11.90 9.44 3.42
C ASN A 323 11.79 9.42 4.94
N GLU A 324 10.58 9.65 5.46
CA GLU A 324 10.17 9.39 6.84
C GLU A 324 11.11 9.99 7.91
N MET A 325 11.64 11.16 7.70
CA MET A 325 12.44 11.84 8.73
C MET A 325 11.67 12.01 10.04
N LYS A 326 10.37 12.28 9.98
CA LYS A 326 9.43 12.31 11.12
C LYS A 326 9.87 13.11 12.35
N PHE A 327 10.94 13.88 12.27
CA PHE A 327 11.38 14.74 13.38
C PHE A 327 10.30 15.78 13.73
N TYR A 328 9.58 16.24 12.73
CA TYR A 328 8.46 17.19 12.88
C TYR A 328 7.28 16.62 13.67
N ASP A 329 7.17 15.31 13.82
CA ASP A 329 6.14 14.62 14.61
C ASP A 329 6.69 14.05 15.93
N LEU A 330 7.88 13.45 15.89
CA LEU A 330 8.36 12.53 16.91
C LEU A 330 9.59 13.01 17.71
N ASP A 331 10.25 14.10 17.30
CA ASP A 331 11.34 14.67 18.11
C ASP A 331 10.75 15.42 19.32
N ALA A 332 11.03 14.96 20.51
CA ALA A 332 10.56 15.60 21.75
C ALA A 332 11.20 16.98 22.01
N ASP A 333 12.41 17.20 21.47
CA ASP A 333 13.10 18.49 21.56
C ASP A 333 12.59 19.43 20.47
N MET A 334 11.81 20.43 20.88
CA MET A 334 11.16 21.37 19.98
C MET A 334 12.16 22.25 19.22
N GLU A 335 13.22 22.70 19.85
CA GLU A 335 14.20 23.58 19.20
C GLU A 335 15.08 22.79 18.21
N ARG A 336 15.50 21.60 18.56
CA ARG A 336 16.18 20.71 17.62
C ARG A 336 15.28 20.36 16.43
N SER A 337 14.00 20.09 16.66
CA SER A 337 13.03 19.81 15.59
C SER A 337 12.87 21.01 14.65
N LYS A 338 12.77 22.24 15.17
CA LYS A 338 12.71 23.46 14.35
C LYS A 338 14.01 23.68 13.56
N GLU A 339 15.16 23.38 14.15
CA GLU A 339 16.44 23.52 13.46
C GLU A 339 16.58 22.54 12.30
N LYS A 340 16.23 21.26 12.51
CA LYS A 340 16.11 20.28 11.42
C LYS A 340 15.18 20.77 10.33
N PHE A 341 14.06 21.36 10.71
CA PHE A 341 13.10 21.90 9.76
C PHE A 341 13.70 23.01 8.89
N ARG A 342 14.48 23.94 9.48
CA ARG A 342 15.18 24.99 8.74
C ARG A 342 16.20 24.42 7.78
N ILE A 343 16.99 23.44 8.22
CA ILE A 343 17.97 22.75 7.38
C ILE A 343 17.32 22.13 6.14
N VAL A 344 16.23 21.41 6.31
CA VAL A 344 15.49 20.80 5.17
C VAL A 344 14.84 21.88 4.30
N SER A 345 14.27 22.92 4.91
CA SER A 345 13.68 24.06 4.19
C SER A 345 14.71 24.78 3.29
N ASP A 346 15.95 24.92 3.74
CA ASP A 346 16.99 25.54 2.92
C ASP A 346 17.37 24.65 1.72
N VAL A 347 17.31 23.33 1.87
CA VAL A 347 17.44 22.38 0.73
C VAL A 347 16.29 22.56 -0.25
N VAL A 348 15.05 22.68 0.24
CA VAL A 348 13.86 22.92 -0.59
C VAL A 348 13.99 24.22 -1.39
N LYS A 349 14.51 25.30 -0.79
CA LYS A 349 14.78 26.55 -1.52
C LYS A 349 15.78 26.33 -2.66
N GLY A 350 16.89 25.65 -2.39
CA GLY A 350 17.87 25.29 -3.43
C GLY A 350 17.27 24.41 -4.54
N MET A 351 16.37 23.51 -4.20
CA MET A 351 15.63 22.70 -5.18
C MET A 351 14.76 23.57 -6.08
N ARG A 352 14.04 24.55 -5.54
CA ARG A 352 13.20 25.47 -6.32
C ARG A 352 14.01 26.39 -7.24
N GLU A 353 15.18 26.83 -6.81
CA GLU A 353 16.10 27.57 -7.66
C GLU A 353 16.60 26.71 -8.83
N LEU A 354 16.91 25.45 -8.57
CA LEU A 354 17.42 24.55 -9.58
C LEU A 354 16.33 24.05 -10.55
N ASP A 355 15.13 23.81 -10.06
CA ASP A 355 13.96 23.38 -10.85
C ASP A 355 12.67 24.01 -10.37
N PRO A 356 12.29 25.20 -10.90
CA PRO A 356 11.03 25.86 -10.57
C PRO A 356 9.80 25.25 -11.30
N THR A 357 9.98 24.22 -12.08
CA THR A 357 8.92 23.67 -12.94
C THR A 357 8.11 22.57 -12.26
N ARG A 358 8.61 22.02 -11.15
CA ARG A 358 8.00 20.88 -10.46
C ARG A 358 7.66 21.20 -9.01
N PRO A 359 6.57 20.64 -8.47
CA PRO A 359 6.29 20.69 -7.05
C PRO A 359 7.33 19.92 -6.23
N VAL A 360 7.38 20.24 -4.93
CA VAL A 360 8.24 19.59 -3.95
C VAL A 360 7.39 18.97 -2.84
N CYS A 361 7.67 17.72 -2.49
CA CYS A 361 7.22 17.07 -1.27
C CYS A 361 8.33 17.19 -0.23
N PHE A 362 8.03 17.80 0.93
CA PHE A 362 9.03 18.10 1.97
C PHE A 362 9.69 16.84 2.52
N ASP A 363 8.90 15.82 2.77
CA ASP A 363 9.34 14.51 3.21
C ASP A 363 8.26 13.49 2.87
N SER A 364 8.63 12.30 2.49
CA SER A 364 7.65 11.25 2.34
C SER A 364 7.10 10.87 3.72
N ASN A 365 5.78 10.98 3.88
CA ASN A 365 5.01 10.96 5.13
C ASN A 365 4.93 12.30 5.89
N TYR A 366 5.07 13.43 5.20
CA TYR A 366 4.89 14.76 5.80
C TYR A 366 3.47 15.29 5.60
N LEU A 367 2.90 15.85 6.68
CA LEU A 367 1.61 16.51 6.68
C LEU A 367 1.71 17.93 7.26
N HIS A 368 1.46 18.95 6.44
CA HIS A 368 1.45 20.34 6.85
C HIS A 368 0.53 20.58 8.06
N SER A 369 -0.66 19.96 8.07
CA SER A 369 -1.61 20.12 9.17
C SER A 369 -1.08 19.66 10.54
N LYS A 370 -0.20 18.64 10.56
CA LYS A 370 0.46 18.20 11.79
C LYS A 370 1.55 19.19 12.22
N ALA A 371 2.37 19.63 11.26
CA ALA A 371 3.40 20.61 11.52
C ALA A 371 2.80 21.94 12.01
N LEU A 372 1.69 22.37 11.41
CA LEU A 372 0.95 23.58 11.83
C LEU A 372 0.46 23.49 13.28
N ARG A 373 -0.13 22.36 13.67
CA ARG A 373 -0.56 22.15 15.06
C ARG A 373 0.60 22.15 16.04
N ARG A 374 1.76 21.66 15.63
CA ARG A 374 2.92 21.53 16.50
C ARG A 374 3.73 22.81 16.63
N PHE A 375 4.04 23.48 15.53
CA PHE A 375 4.97 24.60 15.48
C PHE A 375 4.28 25.97 15.40
N GLY A 376 3.01 26.02 14.98
CA GLY A 376 2.26 27.26 14.76
C GLY A 376 2.56 27.92 13.41
N GLN A 377 1.64 28.78 12.98
CA GLN A 377 1.72 29.46 11.69
C GLN A 377 2.94 30.39 11.57
N ASP A 378 3.29 31.08 12.65
CA ASP A 378 4.41 32.04 12.65
C ASP A 378 5.74 31.35 12.30
N PHE A 379 5.97 30.15 12.83
CA PHE A 379 7.13 29.36 12.46
C PHE A 379 7.06 28.89 11.00
N LEU A 380 5.93 28.36 10.58
CA LEU A 380 5.79 27.83 9.21
C LEU A 380 5.91 28.94 8.15
N ASN A 381 5.58 30.17 8.46
CA ASN A 381 5.81 31.32 7.57
C ASN A 381 7.31 31.62 7.34
N THR A 382 8.22 31.09 8.16
CA THR A 382 9.68 31.30 8.03
C THR A 382 10.40 30.22 7.24
N VAL A 383 9.70 29.13 6.89
CA VAL A 383 10.26 27.94 6.24
C VAL A 383 9.49 27.59 4.99
N ASP A 384 10.12 26.83 4.09
CA ASP A 384 9.46 26.22 2.94
C ASP A 384 9.25 24.73 3.22
N ASP A 385 8.02 24.32 3.40
CA ASP A 385 7.63 22.94 3.71
C ASP A 385 7.02 22.21 2.52
N GLY A 386 7.36 22.64 1.32
CA GLY A 386 6.94 22.01 0.06
C GLY A 386 5.48 22.30 -0.32
N ASP A 387 4.97 21.57 -1.31
CA ASP A 387 3.68 21.80 -1.96
C ASP A 387 2.69 20.64 -1.75
N ILE A 388 3.18 19.46 -1.42
CA ILE A 388 2.41 18.20 -1.42
C ILE A 388 2.46 17.61 -0.01
N ASP A 389 1.30 17.23 0.51
CA ASP A 389 1.17 16.43 1.72
C ASP A 389 1.18 14.94 1.37
N ASP A 390 1.91 14.17 2.15
CA ASP A 390 2.00 12.72 2.01
C ASP A 390 1.69 12.02 3.33
N ASN A 391 0.84 11.01 3.27
CA ASN A 391 0.55 10.17 4.43
C ASN A 391 0.77 8.70 4.10
N HIS A 392 1.72 8.08 4.79
CA HIS A 392 1.92 6.65 4.68
C HIS A 392 0.76 5.91 5.33
N ALA A 393 -0.09 5.35 4.48
CA ALA A 393 -1.33 4.71 4.90
C ALA A 393 -1.11 3.22 5.18
N TYR A 394 -0.18 2.90 6.08
CA TYR A 394 -0.03 1.54 6.60
C TYR A 394 -1.08 1.27 7.65
N TYR A 395 -2.26 0.98 7.20
CA TYR A 395 -3.32 0.63 8.11
C TYR A 395 -3.20 -0.84 8.47
N ASN A 396 -2.39 -1.10 9.50
CA ASN A 396 -2.25 -2.43 10.05
C ASN A 396 -1.96 -3.47 8.96
N TRP A 397 -0.80 -3.47 8.48
CA TRP A 397 -0.27 -4.26 7.36
C TRP A 397 -0.90 -5.63 7.13
N TYR A 398 -1.29 -6.34 8.18
CA TYR A 398 -1.91 -7.66 8.10
C TYR A 398 -3.21 -7.80 8.91
N ASP A 399 -3.61 -6.82 9.69
CA ASP A 399 -4.76 -6.91 10.61
C ASP A 399 -5.81 -5.84 10.36
N PHE A 400 -6.03 -5.46 9.15
CA PHE A 400 -6.73 -4.28 8.77
C PHE A 400 -8.23 -4.48 8.58
N SER A 401 -9.06 -3.53 9.04
CA SER A 401 -10.45 -3.40 8.65
C SER A 401 -10.63 -2.33 7.57
N LEU A 402 -11.30 -2.70 6.49
CA LEU A 402 -11.64 -1.81 5.39
C LEU A 402 -12.69 -0.77 5.77
N PHE A 403 -13.53 -1.09 6.75
CA PHE A 403 -14.78 -0.37 7.00
C PHE A 403 -14.58 1.00 7.65
N ARG A 404 -13.47 1.23 8.36
CA ARG A 404 -13.16 2.55 8.91
C ARG A 404 -12.96 3.63 7.84
N PHE A 405 -12.70 3.26 6.58
CA PHE A 405 -12.57 4.22 5.48
C PHE A 405 -13.86 4.50 4.73
N PHE A 406 -14.86 3.67 4.88
CA PHE A 406 -16.15 3.87 4.20
C PHE A 406 -16.86 5.17 4.59
N ASN A 407 -16.49 5.76 5.71
CA ASN A 407 -17.01 7.03 6.19
C ASN A 407 -16.11 8.24 5.87
N GLY A 408 -15.08 8.07 5.06
CA GLY A 408 -14.15 9.14 4.68
C GLY A 408 -13.27 9.63 5.84
N GLU A 409 -13.00 8.81 6.86
CA GLU A 409 -12.21 9.21 8.02
C GLU A 409 -10.77 9.57 7.67
N PHE A 410 -10.19 8.94 6.66
CA PHE A 410 -8.84 9.23 6.19
C PHE A 410 -8.67 10.70 5.82
N GLN A 411 -9.63 11.25 5.07
CA GLN A 411 -9.61 12.65 4.62
C GLN A 411 -9.74 13.64 5.76
N LYS A 412 -10.67 13.35 6.68
CA LYS A 412 -10.98 14.26 7.78
C LYS A 412 -9.79 14.49 8.70
N GLN A 413 -8.93 13.48 8.85
CA GLN A 413 -7.80 13.52 9.77
C GLN A 413 -6.58 14.23 9.20
N PHE A 414 -6.35 14.19 7.90
CA PHE A 414 -5.04 14.47 7.32
C PHE A 414 -5.00 15.64 6.34
N LYS A 415 -6.13 16.19 5.95
CA LYS A 415 -6.16 17.24 4.94
C LYS A 415 -5.64 18.60 5.41
N SER A 416 -4.79 19.20 4.58
CA SER A 416 -4.43 20.63 4.65
C SER A 416 -5.13 21.39 3.53
N PRO A 417 -5.82 22.51 3.83
CA PRO A 417 -6.45 23.31 2.79
C PRO A 417 -5.44 23.76 1.72
N GLY A 418 -5.83 23.64 0.45
CA GLY A 418 -5.02 24.09 -0.68
C GLY A 418 -3.85 23.17 -1.07
N ARG A 419 -3.54 22.13 -0.30
CA ARG A 419 -2.46 21.16 -0.60
C ARG A 419 -3.05 19.83 -1.06
N PRO A 420 -2.55 19.24 -2.15
CA PRO A 420 -2.93 17.89 -2.53
C PRO A 420 -2.40 16.90 -1.49
N LEU A 421 -3.23 15.92 -1.16
CA LEU A 421 -2.85 14.80 -0.29
C LEU A 421 -2.65 13.56 -1.14
N ILE A 422 -1.49 12.92 -1.00
CA ILE A 422 -1.20 11.62 -1.60
C ILE A 422 -0.83 10.60 -0.50
N SER A 423 -0.84 9.32 -0.85
CA SER A 423 -0.19 8.27 -0.06
C SER A 423 0.87 7.62 -0.91
N GLN A 424 2.13 7.92 -0.66
CA GLN A 424 3.26 7.31 -1.35
C GLN A 424 3.60 5.92 -0.83
N GLU A 425 3.03 5.53 0.32
CA GLU A 425 3.15 4.19 0.86
C GLU A 425 1.82 3.73 1.45
N MET A 426 1.34 2.62 0.93
CA MET A 426 0.16 1.93 1.38
C MET A 426 0.41 0.43 1.25
N SER A 427 0.22 -0.36 2.29
CA SER A 427 0.48 -1.79 2.22
C SER A 427 -0.44 -2.62 3.10
N THR A 428 -0.57 -3.88 2.70
CA THR A 428 -1.29 -4.94 3.40
C THR A 428 -0.44 -6.20 3.54
N GLY A 429 0.88 -6.05 3.55
CA GLY A 429 1.85 -7.13 3.70
C GLY A 429 2.66 -7.44 2.45
N TYR A 430 3.71 -8.23 2.63
CA TYR A 430 4.70 -8.54 1.60
C TYR A 430 4.87 -10.03 1.40
N PRO A 431 4.52 -10.57 0.22
CA PRO A 431 4.91 -11.92 -0.15
C PRO A 431 6.39 -12.02 -0.50
N ASN A 432 6.96 -13.16 -0.19
CA ASN A 432 8.29 -13.52 -0.66
C ASN A 432 8.31 -13.69 -2.17
N ALA A 433 9.34 -13.16 -2.84
CA ALA A 433 9.45 -13.16 -4.30
C ALA A 433 9.65 -14.55 -4.92
N GLU A 434 10.06 -15.56 -4.14
CA GLU A 434 10.26 -16.93 -4.63
C GLU A 434 9.07 -17.84 -4.32
N THR A 435 8.54 -17.71 -3.12
CA THR A 435 7.57 -18.69 -2.58
C THR A 435 6.14 -18.17 -2.51
N GLY A 436 5.95 -16.83 -2.43
CA GLY A 436 4.66 -16.20 -2.21
C GLY A 436 4.18 -16.18 -0.75
N HIS A 437 4.93 -16.81 0.16
CA HIS A 437 4.59 -16.77 1.58
C HIS A 437 4.86 -15.38 2.18
N PRO A 438 4.17 -15.01 3.27
CA PRO A 438 4.40 -13.73 3.92
C PRO A 438 5.85 -13.63 4.43
N THR A 439 6.46 -12.45 4.27
CA THR A 439 7.81 -12.20 4.76
C THR A 439 7.83 -12.07 6.27
N ARG A 440 8.79 -12.72 6.90
CA ARG A 440 8.84 -12.85 8.35
C ARG A 440 9.48 -11.67 9.06
N SER A 441 10.49 -11.09 8.46
CA SER A 441 11.26 -10.00 9.10
C SER A 441 10.37 -8.84 9.50
N TYR A 442 9.40 -8.52 8.64
CA TYR A 442 8.42 -7.48 8.91
C TYR A 442 7.46 -7.83 10.03
N GLN A 443 7.08 -9.08 10.13
CA GLN A 443 6.17 -9.57 11.14
C GLN A 443 6.64 -9.26 12.56
N LEU A 444 7.94 -9.37 12.82
CA LEU A 444 8.50 -9.13 14.14
C LEU A 444 8.59 -7.65 14.52
N ILE A 445 8.47 -6.77 13.54
CA ILE A 445 8.63 -5.33 13.70
C ILE A 445 7.31 -4.59 13.55
N HIS A 446 6.59 -4.85 12.47
CA HIS A 446 5.40 -4.09 12.08
C HIS A 446 4.17 -4.93 11.80
N GLN A 447 4.32 -6.21 11.51
CA GLN A 447 3.29 -7.00 10.86
C GLN A 447 3.20 -8.39 11.41
N ASN A 448 1.99 -8.92 11.36
CA ASN A 448 1.75 -10.29 11.69
C ASN A 448 0.75 -10.93 10.73
N PRO A 449 1.18 -11.81 9.82
CA PRO A 449 0.30 -12.51 8.90
C PRO A 449 -0.74 -13.39 9.59
N TYR A 450 -0.54 -13.71 10.87
CA TYR A 450 -1.53 -14.42 11.68
C TYR A 450 -2.92 -13.79 11.60
N SER A 451 -3.01 -12.47 11.67
CA SER A 451 -4.28 -11.74 11.64
C SER A 451 -5.11 -12.00 10.38
N LEU A 452 -4.46 -12.37 9.28
CA LEU A 452 -5.13 -12.64 8.01
C LEU A 452 -5.55 -14.10 7.84
N ILE A 453 -4.70 -15.03 8.29
CA ILE A 453 -4.80 -16.43 7.90
C ILE A 453 -4.60 -17.42 9.04
N GLY A 454 -4.42 -16.94 10.26
CA GLY A 454 -4.28 -17.77 11.45
C GLY A 454 -2.87 -18.13 11.81
N TYR A 455 -2.72 -18.79 12.96
CA TYR A 455 -1.42 -19.16 13.53
C TYR A 455 -0.67 -20.14 12.63
N GLU A 456 -1.39 -21.03 11.96
CA GLU A 456 -0.87 -21.96 10.99
C GLU A 456 -0.34 -21.29 9.71
N ALA A 457 -0.51 -19.97 9.59
CA ALA A 457 0.10 -19.17 8.52
C ALA A 457 1.61 -19.43 8.36
N TYR A 458 2.24 -19.79 9.46
CA TYR A 458 3.67 -20.08 9.47
C TYR A 458 4.02 -21.49 8.99
N ASP A 459 3.03 -22.37 8.89
CA ASP A 459 3.18 -23.76 8.53
C ASP A 459 2.78 -24.12 7.11
N TRP A 460 2.23 -23.18 6.41
CA TRP A 460 1.61 -23.50 5.14
C TRP A 460 2.57 -23.93 4.08
N ALA A 461 2.24 -25.05 3.48
CA ALA A 461 2.83 -25.47 2.21
C ALA A 461 2.30 -24.65 1.03
N ASP A 462 1.05 -24.16 1.10
CA ASP A 462 0.41 -23.38 0.05
C ASP A 462 0.27 -21.88 0.42
N PRO A 463 1.00 -20.98 -0.26
CA PRO A 463 0.91 -19.55 -0.02
C PRO A 463 -0.39 -18.91 -0.51
N MET A 464 -1.23 -19.63 -1.26
CA MET A 464 -2.41 -19.04 -1.91
C MET A 464 -3.43 -18.48 -0.93
N HIS A 465 -3.54 -19.02 0.28
CA HIS A 465 -4.41 -18.43 1.30
C HIS A 465 -3.98 -16.98 1.64
N PHE A 466 -2.69 -16.79 1.96
CA PHE A 466 -2.15 -15.47 2.22
C PHE A 466 -2.32 -14.54 1.02
N LEU A 467 -1.93 -14.98 -0.16
CA LEU A 467 -1.99 -14.21 -1.39
C LEU A 467 -3.41 -13.77 -1.76
N LYS A 468 -4.42 -14.64 -1.54
CA LYS A 468 -5.83 -14.31 -1.77
C LYS A 468 -6.33 -13.26 -0.79
N VAL A 469 -6.02 -13.39 0.51
CA VAL A 469 -6.45 -12.43 1.52
C VAL A 469 -5.75 -11.09 1.33
N GLN A 470 -4.46 -11.08 1.08
CA GLN A 470 -3.70 -9.87 0.76
C GLN A 470 -4.27 -9.17 -0.48
N SER A 471 -4.50 -9.92 -1.54
CA SER A 471 -5.09 -9.44 -2.78
C SER A 471 -6.45 -8.77 -2.55
N PHE A 472 -7.32 -9.44 -1.78
CA PHE A 472 -8.64 -8.93 -1.42
C PHE A 472 -8.53 -7.61 -0.66
N ILE A 473 -7.78 -7.56 0.43
CA ILE A 473 -7.68 -6.36 1.27
C ILE A 473 -7.03 -5.21 0.50
N THR A 474 -5.97 -5.48 -0.28
CA THR A 474 -5.27 -4.45 -1.06
C THR A 474 -6.17 -3.82 -2.12
N GLY A 475 -6.89 -4.64 -2.87
CA GLY A 475 -7.82 -4.17 -3.90
C GLY A 475 -8.97 -3.35 -3.32
N GLU A 476 -9.61 -3.87 -2.28
CA GLU A 476 -10.72 -3.17 -1.59
C GLU A 476 -10.28 -1.84 -0.97
N LEU A 477 -9.09 -1.79 -0.37
CA LEU A 477 -8.54 -0.56 0.18
C LEU A 477 -8.34 0.50 -0.91
N ALA A 478 -7.74 0.12 -2.04
CA ALA A 478 -7.53 1.02 -3.16
C ALA A 478 -8.86 1.54 -3.74
N GLU A 479 -9.85 0.65 -3.94
CA GLU A 479 -11.18 1.03 -4.39
C GLU A 479 -11.88 1.95 -3.39
N THR A 480 -11.80 1.65 -2.09
CA THR A 480 -12.41 2.47 -1.03
C THR A 480 -11.82 3.89 -1.02
N LEU A 481 -10.50 4.02 -1.10
CA LEU A 481 -9.85 5.33 -1.17
C LEU A 481 -10.26 6.10 -2.43
N ARG A 482 -10.47 5.45 -3.55
CA ARG A 482 -10.96 6.08 -4.77
C ARG A 482 -12.44 6.47 -4.70
N ARG A 483 -13.29 5.66 -4.05
CA ARG A 483 -14.72 5.96 -3.87
C ARG A 483 -14.96 7.13 -2.93
N THR A 484 -14.29 7.13 -1.77
CA THR A 484 -14.66 8.01 -0.65
C THR A 484 -13.85 9.30 -0.61
N ASN A 485 -12.83 9.44 -1.45
CA ASN A 485 -11.79 10.40 -1.20
C ASN A 485 -11.60 11.39 -2.36
N GLU A 486 -12.45 12.44 -2.39
CA GLU A 486 -12.34 13.53 -3.38
C GLU A 486 -11.02 14.33 -3.28
N GLN A 487 -10.31 14.21 -2.19
CA GLN A 487 -9.21 15.10 -1.83
C GLN A 487 -7.85 14.40 -1.84
N VAL A 488 -7.81 13.06 -1.82
CA VAL A 488 -6.59 12.32 -2.13
C VAL A 488 -6.36 12.39 -3.62
N SER A 489 -5.19 12.84 -4.00
CA SER A 489 -4.76 12.99 -5.38
C SER A 489 -3.97 11.78 -5.89
N GLY A 490 -3.85 10.74 -5.10
CA GLY A 490 -3.21 9.49 -5.53
C GLY A 490 -2.78 8.58 -4.39
N ILE A 491 -2.55 7.34 -4.76
CA ILE A 491 -1.98 6.30 -3.89
C ILE A 491 -0.91 5.52 -4.63
N MET A 492 0.13 5.11 -3.90
CA MET A 492 1.17 4.21 -4.38
C MET A 492 1.29 3.03 -3.42
N HIS A 493 0.91 1.84 -3.88
CA HIS A 493 1.02 0.65 -3.05
C HIS A 493 2.49 0.29 -2.82
N PHE A 494 2.87 0.05 -1.58
CA PHE A 494 4.20 -0.40 -1.17
C PHE A 494 4.15 -1.89 -0.79
N ALA A 495 4.87 -2.80 -1.45
CA ALA A 495 5.81 -2.50 -2.50
C ALA A 495 5.45 -3.25 -3.78
N TYR A 496 5.43 -2.55 -4.90
CA TYR A 496 4.99 -3.08 -6.19
C TYR A 496 5.78 -4.33 -6.63
N MET A 497 7.10 -4.36 -6.37
CA MET A 497 7.92 -5.53 -6.68
C MET A 497 7.43 -6.82 -6.01
N THR A 498 6.76 -6.73 -4.86
CA THR A 498 6.24 -7.88 -4.13
C THR A 498 4.94 -8.44 -4.73
N TRP A 499 4.39 -7.83 -5.76
CA TRP A 499 3.25 -8.37 -6.50
C TRP A 499 3.65 -9.45 -7.51
N PHE A 500 4.95 -9.78 -7.56
CA PHE A 500 5.49 -10.69 -8.56
C PHE A 500 6.41 -11.73 -7.93
N ARG A 501 6.26 -12.96 -8.41
CA ARG A 501 7.25 -13.99 -8.23
C ARG A 501 8.42 -13.72 -9.17
N GLN A 502 9.65 -13.92 -8.69
CA GLN A 502 10.89 -13.71 -9.45
C GLN A 502 10.97 -12.34 -10.14
N CYS A 503 10.65 -11.30 -9.38
CA CYS A 503 10.57 -9.92 -9.85
C CYS A 503 11.87 -9.36 -10.46
N TYR A 504 13.00 -10.01 -10.23
CA TYR A 504 14.33 -9.66 -10.76
C TYR A 504 14.71 -10.42 -12.04
N ASN A 505 13.84 -11.27 -12.56
CA ASN A 505 14.12 -12.05 -13.75
C ASN A 505 13.05 -11.82 -14.83
N TYR A 506 13.36 -10.97 -15.82
CA TYR A 506 12.42 -10.57 -16.86
C TYR A 506 11.80 -11.73 -17.65
N LYS A 507 12.45 -12.91 -17.69
CA LYS A 507 11.94 -14.11 -18.39
C LYS A 507 10.92 -14.89 -17.56
N ASN A 508 11.07 -14.85 -16.23
CA ASN A 508 10.34 -15.74 -15.32
C ASN A 508 9.37 -14.98 -14.40
N ILE A 509 9.27 -13.65 -14.54
CA ILE A 509 8.39 -12.84 -13.73
C ILE A 509 6.93 -13.26 -13.87
N GLN A 510 6.27 -13.54 -12.74
CA GLN A 510 4.89 -14.01 -12.67
C GLN A 510 4.08 -13.15 -11.70
N PRO A 511 2.95 -12.57 -12.12
CA PRO A 511 2.09 -11.80 -11.23
C PRO A 511 1.43 -12.67 -10.15
N TYR A 512 1.41 -12.18 -8.92
CA TYR A 512 0.56 -12.69 -7.84
C TYR A 512 -0.88 -12.15 -7.96
N PRO A 513 -1.86 -12.73 -7.25
CA PRO A 513 -3.25 -12.27 -7.28
C PRO A 513 -3.43 -10.76 -7.00
N THR A 514 -2.56 -10.16 -6.18
CA THR A 514 -2.57 -8.73 -5.84
C THR A 514 -2.40 -7.84 -7.08
N TYR A 515 -1.59 -8.24 -8.06
CA TYR A 515 -1.46 -7.52 -9.32
C TYR A 515 -2.81 -7.37 -10.03
N TYR A 516 -3.58 -8.45 -10.14
CA TYR A 516 -4.87 -8.43 -10.83
C TYR A 516 -5.96 -7.68 -10.05
N ALA A 517 -5.94 -7.77 -8.71
CA ALA A 517 -6.85 -6.99 -7.87
C ALA A 517 -6.59 -5.48 -8.04
N MET A 518 -5.32 -5.09 -8.01
CA MET A 518 -4.94 -3.70 -8.22
C MET A 518 -5.16 -3.23 -9.65
N GLN A 519 -4.98 -4.09 -10.66
CA GLN A 519 -5.33 -3.78 -12.04
C GLN A 519 -6.81 -3.39 -12.18
N ARG A 520 -7.71 -4.10 -11.48
CA ARG A 520 -9.14 -3.75 -11.43
C ARG A 520 -9.37 -2.46 -10.66
N ALA A 521 -8.79 -2.32 -9.47
CA ALA A 521 -8.95 -1.15 -8.62
C ALA A 521 -8.39 0.15 -9.24
N MET A 522 -7.38 0.02 -10.12
CA MET A 522 -6.70 1.15 -10.79
C MET A 522 -7.19 1.44 -12.21
N GLN A 523 -8.33 0.90 -12.64
CA GLN A 523 -8.91 1.27 -13.93
C GLN A 523 -9.13 2.79 -14.02
N PRO A 524 -8.91 3.44 -15.18
CA PRO A 524 -9.17 4.88 -15.36
C PRO A 524 -10.62 5.26 -15.02
N VAL A 525 -11.57 4.57 -15.61
CA VAL A 525 -12.96 4.57 -15.16
C VAL A 525 -13.15 3.34 -14.29
N LEU A 526 -13.54 3.55 -13.03
CA LEU A 526 -13.72 2.46 -12.08
C LEU A 526 -15.18 2.29 -11.71
N VAL A 527 -15.75 1.10 -12.00
CA VAL A 527 -16.98 0.65 -11.39
C VAL A 527 -16.68 -0.13 -10.12
N SER A 528 -17.25 0.27 -8.97
CA SER A 528 -16.87 -0.27 -7.68
C SER A 528 -18.04 -0.44 -6.73
N ALA A 529 -18.19 -1.63 -6.15
CA ALA A 529 -19.23 -1.92 -5.15
C ALA A 529 -18.72 -1.68 -3.73
N GLU A 530 -19.52 -0.97 -2.93
CA GLU A 530 -19.36 -0.84 -1.49
C GLU A 530 -20.14 -1.97 -0.81
N LEU A 531 -19.44 -3.00 -0.34
CA LEU A 531 -20.03 -4.20 0.24
C LEU A 531 -19.82 -4.25 1.76
N TRP A 532 -20.90 -4.21 2.52
CA TRP A 532 -20.90 -4.27 3.99
C TRP A 532 -21.09 -5.69 4.55
N GLY A 533 -21.32 -6.66 3.71
CA GLY A 533 -21.43 -8.08 4.01
C GLY A 533 -21.35 -8.88 2.72
N ARG A 534 -20.84 -10.10 2.81
CA ARG A 534 -20.57 -10.93 1.63
C ARG A 534 -21.19 -12.32 1.72
N ASN A 535 -21.79 -12.66 2.83
CA ASN A 535 -22.46 -13.94 3.05
C ASN A 535 -23.98 -13.69 3.08
N LEU A 536 -24.75 -14.32 2.19
CA LEU A 536 -26.19 -14.07 2.08
C LEU A 536 -26.95 -15.40 1.94
N TYR A 537 -28.18 -15.40 2.40
CA TYR A 537 -29.13 -16.48 2.07
C TYR A 537 -29.71 -16.28 0.68
N ALA A 538 -30.13 -17.38 0.08
CA ALA A 538 -30.87 -17.38 -1.18
C ALA A 538 -32.12 -16.50 -1.09
N GLY A 539 -32.34 -15.68 -2.12
CA GLY A 539 -33.47 -14.74 -2.19
C GLY A 539 -33.29 -13.43 -1.44
N GLU A 540 -32.20 -13.23 -0.70
CA GLU A 540 -31.94 -11.97 0.00
C GLU A 540 -31.46 -10.86 -0.94
N LYS A 541 -31.69 -9.62 -0.52
CA LYS A 541 -31.20 -8.43 -1.22
C LYS A 541 -29.82 -8.08 -0.74
N LEU A 542 -28.90 -7.84 -1.68
CA LEU A 542 -27.58 -7.31 -1.38
C LEU A 542 -27.68 -5.80 -1.08
N HIS A 543 -27.26 -5.41 0.10
CA HIS A 543 -27.19 -4.00 0.50
C HIS A 543 -25.85 -3.41 0.02
N THR A 544 -25.89 -2.70 -1.10
CA THR A 544 -24.68 -2.13 -1.73
C THR A 544 -24.95 -0.77 -2.35
N ARG A 545 -23.92 0.05 -2.42
CA ARG A 545 -23.80 1.18 -3.34
C ARG A 545 -22.81 0.79 -4.44
N ILE A 546 -23.14 1.07 -5.66
CA ILE A 546 -22.22 0.91 -6.79
C ILE A 546 -21.80 2.28 -7.27
N TYR A 547 -20.53 2.53 -7.16
CA TYR A 547 -19.88 3.78 -7.54
C TYR A 547 -19.31 3.69 -8.95
N VAL A 548 -19.28 4.84 -9.62
CA VAL A 548 -18.43 5.08 -10.78
C VAL A 548 -17.50 6.24 -10.46
N VAL A 549 -16.22 6.01 -10.59
CA VAL A 549 -15.15 7.02 -10.44
C VAL A 549 -14.61 7.31 -11.82
N ASN A 550 -14.58 8.58 -12.22
CA ASN A 550 -14.12 9.01 -13.53
C ASN A 550 -12.76 9.69 -13.46
N ASP A 551 -11.71 8.93 -13.69
CA ASP A 551 -10.34 9.40 -13.92
C ASP A 551 -9.92 9.08 -15.37
N SER A 552 -10.86 9.24 -16.33
CA SER A 552 -10.64 8.89 -17.75
C SER A 552 -9.36 9.52 -18.29
N GLU A 553 -8.63 8.77 -19.08
CA GLU A 553 -7.30 9.17 -19.55
C GLU A 553 -7.35 10.33 -20.53
N ASP A 554 -8.47 10.51 -21.23
CA ASP A 554 -8.73 11.64 -22.12
C ASP A 554 -9.33 12.87 -21.41
N GLY A 555 -9.63 12.76 -20.11
CA GLY A 555 -10.15 13.85 -19.28
C GLY A 555 -11.58 14.24 -19.61
N ARG A 556 -12.38 13.36 -20.19
CA ARG A 556 -13.76 13.64 -20.59
C ARG A 556 -14.78 13.32 -19.51
N ASP A 557 -15.91 13.98 -19.58
CA ASP A 557 -17.09 13.59 -18.86
C ASP A 557 -17.65 12.28 -19.43
N LEU A 558 -18.19 11.42 -18.55
CA LEU A 558 -18.91 10.21 -18.94
C LEU A 558 -20.38 10.55 -19.20
N LEU A 559 -20.92 10.06 -20.30
CA LEU A 559 -22.35 10.13 -20.62
C LEU A 559 -23.17 9.18 -19.72
N PRO A 560 -24.51 9.24 -19.72
CA PRO A 560 -25.32 8.21 -19.07
C PRO A 560 -24.97 6.82 -19.59
N MET A 561 -24.86 5.85 -18.68
CA MET A 561 -24.34 4.51 -18.93
C MET A 561 -25.30 3.42 -18.50
N ALA A 562 -25.13 2.22 -19.03
CA ALA A 562 -25.76 1.02 -18.53
C ALA A 562 -24.80 0.29 -17.57
N LEU A 563 -25.27 -0.01 -16.36
CA LEU A 563 -24.59 -0.90 -15.42
C LEU A 563 -25.23 -2.28 -15.50
N ASN A 564 -24.54 -3.23 -16.10
CA ASN A 564 -24.95 -4.63 -16.11
C ASN A 564 -24.33 -5.34 -14.91
N TRP A 565 -25.15 -5.99 -14.11
CA TRP A 565 -24.68 -6.82 -13.02
C TRP A 565 -25.11 -8.28 -13.20
N SER A 566 -24.31 -9.20 -12.72
CA SER A 566 -24.63 -10.62 -12.72
C SER A 566 -24.03 -11.33 -11.52
N ILE A 567 -24.78 -12.32 -11.00
CA ILE A 567 -24.29 -13.29 -10.03
C ILE A 567 -23.92 -14.54 -10.80
N VAL A 568 -22.66 -14.93 -10.73
CA VAL A 568 -22.12 -16.09 -11.48
C VAL A 568 -21.52 -17.12 -10.54
N ASP A 569 -21.67 -18.40 -10.86
CA ASP A 569 -20.98 -19.47 -10.13
C ASP A 569 -19.51 -19.60 -10.53
N GLU A 570 -18.76 -20.49 -9.87
CA GLU A 570 -17.34 -20.76 -10.14
C GLU A 570 -17.08 -21.25 -11.57
N LYS A 571 -18.08 -21.78 -12.26
CA LYS A 571 -17.99 -22.23 -13.67
C LYS A 571 -18.38 -21.13 -14.66
N GLY A 572 -18.75 -19.94 -14.16
CA GLY A 572 -19.17 -18.81 -14.98
C GLY A 572 -20.65 -18.85 -15.41
N LYS A 573 -21.46 -19.78 -14.90
CA LYS A 573 -22.91 -19.81 -15.17
C LYS A 573 -23.59 -18.66 -14.44
N ILE A 574 -24.40 -17.90 -15.17
CA ILE A 574 -25.22 -16.81 -14.61
C ILE A 574 -26.38 -17.41 -13.82
N LEU A 575 -26.50 -17.03 -12.56
CA LEU A 575 -27.57 -17.44 -11.64
C LEU A 575 -28.66 -16.33 -11.52
N ALA A 576 -28.24 -15.06 -11.59
CA ALA A 576 -29.11 -13.89 -11.64
C ALA A 576 -28.41 -12.76 -12.38
N SER A 577 -29.15 -11.86 -12.99
CA SER A 577 -28.60 -10.68 -13.66
C SER A 577 -29.61 -9.55 -13.78
N GLY A 578 -29.14 -8.34 -13.99
CA GLY A 578 -29.96 -7.18 -14.24
C GLY A 578 -29.16 -6.05 -14.88
N THR A 579 -29.88 -5.02 -15.27
CA THR A 579 -29.32 -3.79 -15.85
C THR A 579 -29.94 -2.59 -15.16
N GLU A 580 -29.09 -1.65 -14.75
CA GLU A 580 -29.48 -0.38 -14.14
C GLU A 580 -28.98 0.78 -14.99
N GLN A 581 -29.71 1.88 -14.99
CA GLN A 581 -29.25 3.12 -15.60
C GLN A 581 -28.34 3.87 -14.62
N PHE A 582 -27.16 4.23 -15.09
CA PHE A 582 -26.21 5.01 -14.31
C PHE A 582 -26.11 6.44 -14.90
N PRO A 583 -26.17 7.49 -14.06
CA PRO A 583 -26.14 8.87 -14.53
C PRO A 583 -24.76 9.24 -15.12
N ALA A 584 -24.72 10.33 -15.87
CA ALA A 584 -23.47 10.95 -16.33
C ALA A 584 -22.54 11.27 -15.12
N VAL A 585 -21.23 11.12 -15.31
CA VAL A 585 -20.23 11.42 -14.29
C VAL A 585 -19.18 12.35 -14.90
N GLU A 586 -19.06 13.55 -14.36
CA GLU A 586 -18.04 14.52 -14.79
C GLU A 586 -16.62 13.99 -14.57
N TYR A 587 -15.68 14.53 -15.34
CA TYR A 587 -14.26 14.22 -15.18
C TYR A 587 -13.79 14.51 -13.75
N TYR A 588 -13.02 13.62 -13.18
CA TYR A 588 -12.54 13.64 -11.79
C TYR A 588 -13.66 13.53 -10.75
N GLY A 589 -14.87 13.18 -11.20
CA GLY A 589 -16.07 13.01 -10.37
C GLY A 589 -16.31 11.59 -9.90
N ARG A 590 -17.24 11.46 -8.95
CA ARG A 590 -17.74 10.20 -8.40
C ARG A 590 -19.23 10.29 -8.19
N LYS A 591 -19.95 9.27 -8.60
CA LYS A 591 -21.38 9.11 -8.28
C LYS A 591 -21.67 7.67 -7.91
N TYR A 592 -22.78 7.43 -7.26
CA TYR A 592 -23.24 6.08 -6.96
C TYR A 592 -24.74 5.94 -7.18
N ILE A 593 -25.15 4.68 -7.33
CA ILE A 593 -26.56 4.23 -7.29
C ILE A 593 -26.69 3.12 -6.24
N GLU A 594 -27.93 2.86 -5.82
CA GLU A 594 -28.28 1.77 -4.91
C GLU A 594 -29.17 0.74 -5.63
N PRO A 595 -28.58 -0.16 -6.43
CA PRO A 595 -29.35 -1.09 -7.23
C PRO A 595 -30.07 -2.13 -6.38
N ALA A 596 -31.20 -2.63 -6.88
CA ALA A 596 -31.97 -3.70 -6.25
C ALA A 596 -31.42 -5.08 -6.67
N ILE A 597 -30.23 -5.45 -6.21
CA ILE A 597 -29.63 -6.76 -6.52
C ILE A 597 -30.20 -7.80 -5.56
N VAL A 598 -31.00 -8.72 -6.09
CA VAL A 598 -31.60 -9.83 -5.33
C VAL A 598 -30.85 -11.12 -5.68
N MET A 599 -30.44 -11.85 -4.64
CA MET A 599 -29.78 -13.14 -4.81
C MET A 599 -30.76 -14.18 -5.39
N PRO A 600 -30.27 -15.19 -6.15
CA PRO A 600 -31.07 -16.28 -6.64
C PRO A 600 -31.86 -16.95 -5.49
N SER A 601 -33.15 -17.16 -5.66
CA SER A 601 -33.99 -17.83 -4.65
C SER A 601 -33.78 -19.34 -4.61
N VAL A 602 -33.27 -19.92 -5.69
CA VAL A 602 -32.97 -21.34 -5.82
C VAL A 602 -31.51 -21.51 -6.16
N LEU A 603 -30.80 -22.26 -5.30
CA LEU A 603 -29.38 -22.58 -5.50
C LEU A 603 -29.24 -24.07 -5.88
N PRO A 604 -28.31 -24.41 -6.79
CA PRO A 604 -27.98 -25.79 -7.16
C PRO A 604 -27.46 -26.65 -6.00
N SER A 605 -26.83 -26.00 -5.00
CA SER A 605 -26.30 -26.65 -3.79
C SER A 605 -26.69 -25.87 -2.53
N ASP A 606 -26.46 -26.47 -1.37
CA ASP A 606 -26.81 -25.84 -0.09
C ASP A 606 -25.93 -24.62 0.22
N LYS A 607 -24.66 -24.64 -0.18
CA LYS A 607 -23.71 -23.50 -0.12
C LYS A 607 -23.00 -23.36 -1.46
N MET A 608 -22.73 -22.15 -1.89
CA MET A 608 -21.98 -21.82 -3.11
C MET A 608 -21.09 -20.61 -2.91
N ASN A 609 -19.90 -20.66 -3.46
CA ASN A 609 -19.11 -19.47 -3.76
C ASN A 609 -19.59 -18.91 -5.11
N VAL A 610 -19.86 -17.63 -5.15
CA VAL A 610 -20.30 -16.93 -6.36
C VAL A 610 -19.56 -15.61 -6.50
N LYS A 611 -19.64 -15.02 -7.69
CA LYS A 611 -19.13 -13.66 -7.93
C LYS A 611 -20.24 -12.72 -8.34
N LEU A 612 -20.27 -11.55 -7.71
CA LEU A 612 -20.95 -10.40 -8.29
C LEU A 612 -20.05 -9.81 -9.36
N LYS A 613 -20.46 -9.84 -10.62
CA LYS A 613 -19.79 -9.16 -11.72
C LYS A 613 -20.51 -7.88 -12.08
N LEU A 614 -19.75 -6.81 -12.30
CA LEU A 614 -20.21 -5.50 -12.73
C LEU A 614 -19.56 -5.16 -14.05
N VAL A 615 -20.35 -4.70 -15.02
CA VAL A 615 -19.88 -4.23 -16.33
C VAL A 615 -20.57 -2.91 -16.64
N LEU A 616 -19.78 -1.85 -16.78
CA LEU A 616 -20.22 -0.52 -17.12
C LEU A 616 -20.10 -0.30 -18.63
N VAL A 617 -21.19 0.08 -19.28
CA VAL A 617 -21.25 0.23 -20.75
C VAL A 617 -21.75 1.62 -21.13
N GLU A 618 -21.00 2.32 -21.98
CA GLU A 618 -21.38 3.60 -22.59
C GLU A 618 -21.40 3.45 -24.11
N ASN A 619 -22.50 3.81 -24.75
CA ASN A 619 -22.66 3.73 -26.21
C ASN A 619 -22.27 2.35 -26.79
N GLY A 620 -22.54 1.26 -26.07
CA GLY A 620 -22.24 -0.10 -26.51
C GLY A 620 -20.79 -0.54 -26.24
N GLN A 621 -19.94 0.31 -25.70
CA GLN A 621 -18.57 -0.02 -25.36
C GLN A 621 -18.40 -0.23 -23.86
N THR A 622 -17.69 -1.28 -23.47
CA THR A 622 -17.33 -1.52 -22.06
C THR A 622 -16.29 -0.51 -21.61
N LEU A 623 -16.63 0.31 -20.61
CA LEU A 623 -15.74 1.26 -20.00
C LEU A 623 -14.97 0.68 -18.81
N SER A 624 -15.64 -0.14 -18.00
CA SER A 624 -15.08 -0.68 -16.77
C SER A 624 -15.77 -1.99 -16.42
N GLN A 625 -15.05 -2.86 -15.74
CA GLN A 625 -15.59 -4.10 -15.20
C GLN A 625 -14.94 -4.44 -13.86
N ASN A 626 -15.71 -5.04 -12.96
CA ASN A 626 -15.20 -5.47 -11.66
C ASN A 626 -15.91 -6.73 -11.20
N GLU A 627 -15.32 -7.41 -10.20
CA GLU A 627 -15.92 -8.62 -9.63
C GLU A 627 -15.62 -8.74 -8.13
N TYR A 628 -16.57 -9.32 -7.39
CA TYR A 628 -16.51 -9.48 -5.95
C TYR A 628 -16.98 -10.88 -5.54
N ASP A 629 -16.21 -11.52 -4.68
CA ASP A 629 -16.58 -12.84 -4.15
C ASP A 629 -17.67 -12.70 -3.10
N LEU A 630 -18.69 -13.56 -3.20
CA LEU A 630 -19.81 -13.70 -2.26
C LEU A 630 -20.01 -15.17 -1.92
N ILE A 631 -20.63 -15.41 -0.77
CA ILE A 631 -21.10 -16.74 -0.35
C ILE A 631 -22.63 -16.71 -0.32
N LEU A 632 -23.23 -17.67 -1.01
CA LEU A 632 -24.68 -17.89 -0.97
C LEU A 632 -24.99 -19.23 -0.35
N ALA A 633 -26.01 -19.26 0.51
CA ALA A 633 -26.52 -20.52 1.07
C ALA A 633 -28.05 -20.60 1.10
N ASN A 634 -28.59 -21.79 0.96
CA ASN A 634 -29.97 -22.05 1.28
C ASN A 634 -30.19 -22.04 2.80
N LYS A 635 -31.34 -21.57 3.29
CA LYS A 635 -31.64 -21.63 4.74
C LYS A 635 -31.55 -23.05 5.29
N ARG A 636 -31.91 -24.06 4.50
CA ARG A 636 -31.82 -25.48 4.91
C ARG A 636 -30.40 -25.95 5.22
N TRP A 637 -29.34 -25.24 4.73
CA TRP A 637 -27.96 -25.54 5.07
C TRP A 637 -27.66 -25.38 6.56
N ASN A 638 -28.38 -24.47 7.21
CA ASN A 638 -28.28 -24.16 8.64
C ASN A 638 -29.43 -24.77 9.48
N ILE A 639 -30.31 -25.59 8.92
CA ILE A 639 -31.27 -26.32 9.74
C ILE A 639 -30.51 -27.38 10.51
N ALA A 640 -30.61 -27.32 11.83
CA ALA A 640 -29.94 -28.27 12.71
C ALA A 640 -30.49 -29.68 12.55
N LYS A 641 -29.65 -30.62 12.20
CA LYS A 641 -29.98 -32.07 12.21
C LYS A 641 -29.77 -32.66 13.59
N VAL A 642 -30.37 -32.03 14.62
CA VAL A 642 -30.30 -32.55 15.99
C VAL A 642 -31.20 -33.74 16.12
N SER A 643 -30.68 -34.86 16.60
CA SER A 643 -31.44 -36.05 16.88
C SER A 643 -32.62 -35.69 17.83
N GLU A 644 -33.83 -36.15 17.55
CA GLU A 644 -35.03 -35.90 18.38
C GLU A 644 -34.85 -36.32 19.85
N ASN A 645 -33.90 -37.21 20.12
CA ASN A 645 -33.61 -37.70 21.45
C ASN A 645 -32.61 -36.81 22.24
N LYS A 646 -31.99 -35.79 21.61
CA LYS A 646 -31.07 -34.87 22.27
C LYS A 646 -31.82 -33.80 23.04
N LYS A 647 -31.40 -33.59 24.28
CA LYS A 647 -31.95 -32.60 25.17
C LYS A 647 -31.04 -31.40 25.31
N ILE A 648 -31.46 -30.28 24.73
CA ILE A 648 -30.78 -28.98 24.80
C ILE A 648 -31.53 -28.10 25.80
N VAL A 649 -30.79 -27.44 26.68
CA VAL A 649 -31.32 -26.50 27.66
C VAL A 649 -30.65 -25.17 27.53
N LEU A 650 -31.46 -24.10 27.47
CA LEU A 650 -30.98 -22.72 27.19
C LEU A 650 -31.26 -21.79 28.37
N LEU A 651 -30.25 -21.14 28.89
CA LEU A 651 -30.36 -19.95 29.72
C LEU A 651 -30.03 -18.71 28.84
N ASP A 652 -31.07 -17.96 28.52
CA ASP A 652 -30.99 -16.89 27.51
C ASP A 652 -31.10 -15.51 28.16
N LYS A 653 -30.12 -14.64 27.91
CA LYS A 653 -30.06 -13.23 28.34
C LYS A 653 -29.80 -12.25 27.21
N ASP A 654 -29.69 -12.71 25.96
CA ASP A 654 -29.38 -11.89 24.79
C ASP A 654 -30.23 -12.27 23.53
N ASN A 655 -31.38 -12.93 23.74
CA ASN A 655 -32.27 -13.32 22.67
C ASN A 655 -31.73 -14.42 21.71
N THR A 656 -30.82 -15.25 22.16
CA THR A 656 -30.33 -16.43 21.41
C THR A 656 -31.45 -17.40 21.08
N SER A 657 -32.55 -17.41 21.87
CA SER A 657 -33.75 -18.23 21.58
C SER A 657 -34.32 -17.96 20.19
N ALA A 658 -34.35 -16.70 19.71
CA ALA A 658 -34.83 -16.38 18.37
C ALA A 658 -33.94 -16.97 17.27
N VAL A 659 -32.67 -17.00 17.52
CA VAL A 659 -31.68 -17.60 16.59
C VAL A 659 -31.85 -19.12 16.52
N LEU A 660 -31.99 -19.77 17.69
CA LEU A 660 -32.23 -21.22 17.74
C LEU A 660 -33.55 -21.61 17.09
N ASP A 661 -34.60 -20.79 17.25
CA ASP A 661 -35.88 -20.99 16.58
C ASP A 661 -35.72 -20.86 15.05
N PHE A 662 -34.97 -19.87 14.56
CA PHE A 662 -34.62 -19.74 13.14
C PHE A 662 -33.90 -20.98 12.60
N LEU A 663 -32.96 -21.52 13.37
CA LEU A 663 -32.19 -22.72 13.02
C LEU A 663 -32.97 -24.03 13.24
N GLN A 664 -34.23 -23.97 13.71
CA GLN A 664 -35.10 -25.10 14.03
C GLN A 664 -34.53 -26.03 15.11
N VAL A 665 -33.76 -25.50 16.05
CA VAL A 665 -33.23 -26.23 17.21
C VAL A 665 -34.30 -26.33 18.28
N LYS A 666 -34.62 -27.56 18.74
CA LYS A 666 -35.53 -27.78 19.87
C LYS A 666 -34.75 -27.65 21.20
N TYR A 667 -35.24 -26.82 22.10
CA TYR A 667 -34.60 -26.58 23.39
C TYR A 667 -35.65 -26.35 24.49
N GLN A 668 -35.23 -26.52 25.72
CA GLN A 668 -35.99 -26.15 26.91
C GLN A 668 -35.37 -24.91 27.53
N LYS A 669 -36.20 -23.90 27.88
CA LYS A 669 -35.74 -22.72 28.60
C LYS A 669 -35.49 -22.99 30.05
N ALA A 670 -34.39 -22.44 30.61
CA ALA A 670 -34.12 -22.35 32.02
C ALA A 670 -34.08 -20.88 32.45
N SER A 671 -34.54 -20.57 33.64
CA SER A 671 -34.58 -19.23 34.24
C SER A 671 -33.33 -18.87 35.02
N SER A 672 -32.58 -19.87 35.44
CA SER A 672 -31.38 -19.75 36.29
C SER A 672 -30.34 -20.83 36.00
N VAL A 673 -29.08 -20.60 36.42
CA VAL A 673 -28.01 -21.60 36.36
C VAL A 673 -28.35 -22.87 37.09
N LYS A 674 -29.04 -22.74 38.26
CA LYS A 674 -29.47 -23.89 39.08
C LYS A 674 -30.48 -24.75 38.27
N GLU A 675 -31.46 -24.16 37.70
CA GLU A 675 -32.46 -24.87 36.87
C GLU A 675 -31.78 -25.50 35.62
N LEU A 676 -30.88 -24.81 34.96
CA LEU A 676 -30.13 -25.28 33.81
C LEU A 676 -29.44 -26.62 34.04
N VAL A 677 -28.74 -26.79 35.18
CA VAL A 677 -27.91 -27.98 35.46
C VAL A 677 -28.65 -29.06 36.28
N GLN A 678 -29.80 -28.75 36.94
CA GLN A 678 -30.54 -29.65 37.78
C GLN A 678 -31.77 -30.31 37.12
N ILE A 679 -31.98 -30.09 35.85
CA ILE A 679 -33.09 -30.71 35.13
C ILE A 679 -33.06 -32.24 35.27
N LYS A 680 -34.20 -32.83 35.65
CA LYS A 680 -34.35 -34.25 36.06
C LYS A 680 -33.76 -35.29 35.08
N ARG A 681 -33.61 -34.96 33.80
CA ARG A 681 -32.92 -35.79 32.82
C ARG A 681 -31.70 -35.00 32.34
N LYS A 682 -30.51 -35.56 32.52
CA LYS A 682 -29.26 -34.91 32.13
C LYS A 682 -29.38 -34.33 30.71
N ALA A 683 -29.11 -33.02 30.55
CA ALA A 683 -29.08 -32.40 29.27
C ALA A 683 -27.85 -32.90 28.48
N ASP A 684 -28.02 -33.08 27.17
CA ASP A 684 -26.90 -33.39 26.28
C ASP A 684 -26.05 -32.15 26.04
N LEU A 685 -26.68 -30.96 26.05
CA LEU A 685 -26.00 -29.68 25.93
C LEU A 685 -26.73 -28.60 26.76
N CYS A 686 -26.01 -27.83 27.55
CA CYS A 686 -26.48 -26.63 28.22
C CYS A 686 -25.88 -25.40 27.56
N ILE A 687 -26.73 -24.50 27.05
CA ILE A 687 -26.37 -23.24 26.43
C ILE A 687 -26.61 -22.11 27.42
N ILE A 688 -25.60 -21.29 27.66
CA ILE A 688 -25.68 -20.03 28.42
C ILE A 688 -25.32 -18.89 27.44
N SER A 689 -26.25 -17.97 27.26
CA SER A 689 -26.06 -16.88 26.33
C SER A 689 -26.29 -15.52 26.97
N GLY A 690 -25.35 -14.59 26.77
CA GLY A 690 -25.43 -13.20 27.22
C GLY A 690 -25.39 -13.02 28.76
N LEU A 691 -25.09 -14.05 29.55
CA LEU A 691 -24.99 -13.96 31.00
C LEU A 691 -23.69 -13.22 31.36
N LYS A 692 -23.80 -12.17 32.19
CA LYS A 692 -22.66 -11.34 32.61
C LYS A 692 -22.17 -11.63 34.04
N GLU A 693 -23.03 -12.12 34.91
CA GLU A 693 -22.70 -12.36 36.30
C GLU A 693 -23.22 -13.73 36.78
N CYS A 694 -22.52 -14.36 37.65
CA CYS A 694 -22.94 -15.54 38.40
C CYS A 694 -22.35 -15.54 39.82
N THR A 695 -23.08 -16.18 40.76
CA THR A 695 -22.60 -16.36 42.13
C THR A 695 -21.49 -17.44 42.21
N ASP A 696 -20.80 -17.56 43.33
CA ASP A 696 -19.79 -18.61 43.52
C ASP A 696 -20.44 -20.02 43.63
N ASP A 697 -21.67 -20.08 44.12
CA ASP A 697 -22.46 -21.32 44.13
C ASP A 697 -22.80 -21.74 42.68
N GLU A 698 -23.25 -20.81 41.87
CA GLU A 698 -23.52 -21.06 40.43
C GLU A 698 -22.29 -21.48 39.67
N LYS A 699 -21.14 -20.84 39.90
CA LYS A 699 -19.82 -21.27 39.40
C LYS A 699 -19.56 -22.73 39.78
N THR A 700 -19.73 -23.06 41.03
CA THR A 700 -19.51 -24.43 41.55
C THR A 700 -20.45 -25.43 40.88
N LEU A 701 -21.71 -25.06 40.70
CA LEU A 701 -22.70 -25.89 39.97
C LEU A 701 -22.30 -26.17 38.53
N LEU A 702 -21.87 -25.15 37.80
CA LEU A 702 -21.42 -25.28 36.38
C LEU A 702 -20.19 -26.19 36.28
N ARG A 703 -19.16 -25.97 37.13
CA ARG A 703 -17.95 -26.81 37.18
C ARG A 703 -18.30 -28.27 37.53
N THR A 704 -19.11 -28.48 38.55
CA THR A 704 -19.54 -29.83 38.97
C THR A 704 -20.32 -30.53 37.83
N TYR A 705 -21.20 -29.82 37.17
CA TYR A 705 -21.95 -30.37 36.02
C TYR A 705 -20.98 -30.82 34.89
N GLN A 706 -20.03 -29.98 34.54
CA GLN A 706 -19.03 -30.31 33.52
C GLN A 706 -18.15 -31.48 33.94
N GLN A 707 -17.59 -31.46 35.18
CA GLN A 707 -16.73 -32.53 35.66
C GLN A 707 -17.39 -33.92 35.65
N LYS A 708 -18.69 -33.95 35.79
CA LYS A 708 -19.53 -35.18 35.68
C LYS A 708 -19.84 -35.56 34.24
N GLY A 709 -19.23 -34.88 33.26
CA GLY A 709 -19.41 -35.19 31.84
C GLY A 709 -20.50 -34.35 31.15
N GLY A 710 -20.93 -33.23 31.75
CA GLY A 710 -21.82 -32.27 31.10
C GLY A 710 -21.12 -31.48 29.98
N LYS A 711 -21.88 -31.07 28.99
CA LYS A 711 -21.41 -30.16 27.93
C LYS A 711 -22.02 -28.78 28.10
N LEU A 712 -21.20 -27.76 28.08
CA LEU A 712 -21.58 -26.36 28.18
C LEU A 712 -21.22 -25.63 26.86
N LEU A 713 -22.11 -24.75 26.41
CA LEU A 713 -21.82 -23.79 25.36
C LEU A 713 -22.08 -22.38 25.91
N LEU A 714 -21.02 -21.59 26.04
CA LEU A 714 -21.07 -20.21 26.53
C LEU A 714 -21.02 -19.27 25.32
N LEU A 715 -22.14 -18.66 24.98
CA LEU A 715 -22.25 -17.71 23.87
C LEU A 715 -22.24 -16.29 24.42
N ASN A 716 -21.39 -15.43 23.89
CA ASN A 716 -21.30 -14.03 24.30
C ASN A 716 -21.29 -13.79 25.83
N SER A 717 -20.71 -14.71 26.57
CA SER A 717 -20.70 -14.75 28.05
C SER A 717 -19.26 -14.76 28.57
N LYS A 718 -18.43 -13.84 28.08
CA LYS A 718 -16.96 -13.76 28.40
C LYS A 718 -16.70 -13.52 29.90
N GLU A 719 -17.58 -12.77 30.56
CA GLU A 719 -17.49 -12.50 32.01
C GLU A 719 -17.68 -13.79 32.80
N ILE A 720 -18.68 -14.59 32.44
CA ILE A 720 -18.93 -15.90 33.07
C ILE A 720 -17.80 -16.87 32.78
N ALA A 721 -17.35 -16.91 31.52
CA ALA A 721 -16.25 -17.78 31.13
C ALA A 721 -14.97 -17.49 31.97
N LYS A 722 -14.63 -16.23 32.18
CA LYS A 722 -13.52 -15.84 33.10
C LYS A 722 -13.80 -16.22 34.54
N LYS A 723 -15.02 -15.97 35.04
CA LYS A 723 -15.36 -16.28 36.43
C LYS A 723 -15.34 -17.79 36.72
N VAL A 724 -15.88 -18.56 35.78
CA VAL A 724 -15.95 -20.03 35.94
C VAL A 724 -14.59 -20.70 35.72
N TYR A 725 -13.78 -20.18 34.77
CA TYR A 725 -12.48 -20.76 34.37
C TYR A 725 -11.33 -19.77 34.52
N PRO A 726 -11.07 -19.19 35.70
CA PRO A 726 -10.04 -18.16 35.88
C PRO A 726 -8.61 -18.67 35.64
N GLU A 727 -8.40 -19.97 35.78
CA GLU A 727 -7.12 -20.64 35.49
C GLU A 727 -6.84 -20.74 33.98
N HIS A 728 -7.90 -20.68 33.13
CA HIS A 728 -7.79 -20.80 31.70
C HIS A 728 -8.02 -19.46 30.97
N ILE A 729 -8.93 -18.62 31.47
CA ILE A 729 -9.29 -17.33 30.87
C ILE A 729 -8.93 -16.20 31.83
N THR A 730 -7.89 -15.45 31.51
CA THR A 730 -7.38 -14.36 32.36
C THR A 730 -8.03 -13.01 32.09
N GLY A 731 -8.61 -12.81 30.89
CA GLY A 731 -9.28 -11.58 30.52
C GLY A 731 -9.79 -11.61 29.09
N TRP A 732 -10.10 -10.43 28.56
CA TRP A 732 -10.51 -10.24 27.16
C TRP A 732 -10.12 -8.86 26.65
N ILE A 733 -10.16 -8.69 25.32
CA ILE A 733 -10.00 -7.43 24.60
C ILE A 733 -11.23 -7.25 23.74
N ILE A 734 -11.76 -6.03 23.68
CA ILE A 734 -12.74 -5.65 22.66
C ILE A 734 -11.97 -5.18 21.45
N PRO A 735 -12.04 -5.88 20.32
CA PRO A 735 -11.32 -5.47 19.10
C PRO A 735 -11.93 -4.18 18.55
N THR A 736 -11.11 -3.36 17.91
CA THR A 736 -11.56 -2.09 17.35
C THR A 736 -12.58 -2.32 16.22
N GLU A 737 -12.36 -3.33 15.39
CA GLU A 737 -13.24 -3.71 14.29
C GLU A 737 -13.89 -5.08 14.51
N GLY A 738 -13.20 -6.14 14.81
CA GLY A 738 -13.76 -7.47 15.08
C GLY A 738 -14.41 -8.15 13.85
N ASP A 739 -14.07 -7.71 12.65
CA ASP A 739 -14.66 -8.12 11.39
C ASP A 739 -13.97 -9.33 10.73
N ILE A 740 -12.78 -9.70 11.21
CA ILE A 740 -12.00 -10.84 10.71
C ILE A 740 -11.66 -11.76 11.87
N VAL A 741 -11.96 -13.03 11.72
CA VAL A 741 -11.58 -14.13 12.62
C VAL A 741 -10.90 -15.22 11.80
N VAL A 742 -9.91 -15.89 12.36
CA VAL A 742 -9.14 -16.93 11.72
C VAL A 742 -9.28 -18.26 12.45
N MET A 743 -9.25 -19.37 11.72
CA MET A 743 -9.23 -20.70 12.31
C MET A 743 -7.87 -21.03 12.88
N GLU A 744 -7.85 -21.60 14.06
CA GLU A 744 -6.66 -22.19 14.66
C GLU A 744 -6.51 -23.68 14.32
N ARG A 745 -7.67 -24.32 14.04
CA ARG A 745 -7.78 -25.71 13.66
C ARG A 745 -8.90 -25.87 12.65
N ASP A 746 -8.55 -25.94 11.39
CA ASP A 746 -9.51 -26.11 10.28
C ASP A 746 -10.14 -27.52 10.21
N ASP A 747 -9.51 -28.51 10.89
CA ASP A 747 -10.00 -29.88 11.03
C ASP A 747 -11.05 -30.05 12.13
N ALA A 748 -11.34 -29.01 12.92
CA ALA A 748 -12.30 -29.10 14.00
C ALA A 748 -13.75 -29.22 13.49
N PRO A 749 -14.59 -30.11 14.08
CA PRO A 749 -15.97 -30.34 13.60
C PRO A 749 -16.86 -29.08 13.56
N VAL A 750 -16.58 -28.08 14.40
CA VAL A 750 -17.32 -26.80 14.39
C VAL A 750 -17.19 -26.06 13.06
N PHE A 751 -16.14 -26.33 12.29
CA PHE A 751 -15.90 -25.71 10.98
C PHE A 751 -16.35 -26.58 9.79
N ASP A 752 -17.08 -27.66 10.06
CA ASP A 752 -17.55 -28.52 8.96
C ASP A 752 -18.41 -27.75 7.94
N GLY A 753 -17.97 -27.77 6.67
CA GLY A 753 -18.58 -27.02 5.59
C GLY A 753 -18.19 -25.52 5.52
N ILE A 754 -17.35 -25.02 6.43
CA ILE A 754 -16.87 -23.63 6.48
C ILE A 754 -15.40 -23.60 6.01
N GLY A 755 -15.08 -22.74 5.06
CA GLY A 755 -13.72 -22.58 4.58
C GLY A 755 -12.88 -21.71 5.52
N VAL A 756 -11.54 -21.87 5.51
CA VAL A 756 -10.61 -21.12 6.37
C VAL A 756 -10.70 -19.61 6.21
N LEU A 757 -11.18 -19.12 5.08
CA LEU A 757 -11.35 -17.70 4.78
C LEU A 757 -12.77 -17.19 4.99
N ASP A 758 -13.72 -18.02 5.49
CA ASP A 758 -15.12 -17.67 5.59
C ASP A 758 -15.48 -16.96 6.92
N LEU A 759 -14.60 -17.01 7.94
CA LEU A 759 -14.86 -16.41 9.27
C LEU A 759 -14.63 -14.90 9.29
N ARG A 760 -15.28 -14.18 8.38
CA ARG A 760 -15.12 -12.72 8.28
C ARG A 760 -16.35 -12.06 7.68
N TYR A 761 -16.54 -10.79 8.03
CA TYR A 761 -17.57 -9.91 7.46
C TYR A 761 -18.99 -10.50 7.58
N PHE A 762 -19.37 -10.95 8.80
CA PHE A 762 -20.70 -11.52 9.02
C PHE A 762 -21.79 -10.50 8.71
N ASN A 763 -22.59 -10.82 7.73
CA ASN A 763 -23.63 -9.94 7.21
C ASN A 763 -24.67 -9.60 8.30
N ASN A 764 -25.05 -8.33 8.37
CA ASN A 764 -26.09 -7.85 9.29
C ASN A 764 -27.23 -7.13 8.55
N ASN A 765 -27.26 -7.20 7.22
CA ASN A 765 -28.21 -6.50 6.35
C ASN A 765 -28.25 -4.98 6.60
N LYS A 766 -27.15 -4.38 7.09
CA LYS A 766 -27.01 -2.96 7.40
C LYS A 766 -25.68 -2.45 6.84
N ARG A 767 -25.55 -1.14 6.80
CA ARG A 767 -24.26 -0.45 6.48
C ARG A 767 -23.50 -0.13 7.76
N GLU A 768 -23.15 -1.15 8.50
CA GLU A 768 -22.38 -1.09 9.73
C GLU A 768 -21.23 -2.10 9.64
N ILE A 769 -20.18 -1.92 10.45
CA ILE A 769 -19.04 -2.85 10.45
C ILE A 769 -19.57 -4.28 10.68
N PRO A 770 -19.33 -5.19 9.73
CA PRO A 770 -19.87 -6.55 9.78
C PRO A 770 -19.05 -7.42 10.72
N LEU A 771 -19.20 -7.21 12.03
CA LEU A 771 -18.46 -7.93 13.07
C LEU A 771 -18.65 -9.44 12.92
N ALA A 772 -17.53 -10.16 13.01
CA ALA A 772 -17.46 -11.61 13.16
C ALA A 772 -17.30 -12.03 14.63
N CYS A 773 -16.74 -11.15 15.47
CA CYS A 773 -16.65 -11.41 16.92
C CYS A 773 -16.85 -10.13 17.75
N HIS A 774 -17.33 -10.30 18.98
CA HIS A 774 -17.54 -9.24 19.97
C HIS A 774 -16.33 -8.99 20.86
N ALA A 775 -15.52 -10.01 21.10
CA ALA A 775 -14.36 -9.94 21.97
C ALA A 775 -13.35 -11.02 21.59
N THR A 776 -12.11 -10.82 22.03
CA THR A 776 -11.07 -11.84 22.02
C THR A 776 -10.67 -12.17 23.45
N LEU A 777 -10.64 -13.44 23.78
CA LEU A 777 -10.31 -13.96 25.11
C LEU A 777 -8.81 -14.14 25.26
N LYS A 778 -8.26 -13.71 26.39
CA LYS A 778 -6.89 -14.03 26.81
C LYS A 778 -6.93 -15.38 27.53
N ALA A 779 -6.42 -16.42 26.87
CA ALA A 779 -6.42 -17.77 27.41
C ALA A 779 -5.00 -18.24 27.72
N ASN A 780 -4.88 -18.95 28.85
CA ASN A 780 -3.67 -19.68 29.21
C ASN A 780 -3.63 -20.98 28.39
N ARG A 781 -2.55 -21.18 27.65
CA ARG A 781 -2.31 -22.41 26.89
C ARG A 781 -1.94 -23.54 27.81
N ASN A 782 -2.70 -24.61 27.78
CA ASN A 782 -2.41 -25.87 28.48
C ASN A 782 -3.19 -27.01 27.80
N GLU A 783 -2.95 -28.25 28.22
CA GLU A 783 -3.54 -29.45 27.67
C GLU A 783 -5.09 -29.53 27.79
N ASN A 784 -5.68 -28.74 28.65
CA ASN A 784 -7.13 -28.69 28.86
C ASN A 784 -7.83 -27.67 27.99
N VAL A 785 -7.08 -26.82 27.25
CA VAL A 785 -7.62 -25.78 26.37
C VAL A 785 -7.33 -26.13 24.92
N THR A 786 -8.38 -26.31 24.15
CA THR A 786 -8.30 -26.48 22.70
C THR A 786 -8.66 -25.14 22.03
N GLU A 787 -7.72 -24.55 21.35
CA GLU A 787 -7.89 -23.32 20.61
C GLU A 787 -8.53 -23.64 19.25
N LEU A 788 -9.64 -23.00 18.90
CA LEU A 788 -10.39 -23.28 17.68
C LEU A 788 -10.35 -22.11 16.70
N ALA A 789 -10.64 -20.88 17.18
CA ALA A 789 -10.55 -19.69 16.37
C ALA A 789 -10.05 -18.50 17.18
N GLY A 790 -9.41 -17.57 16.51
CA GLY A 790 -8.82 -16.40 17.15
C GLY A 790 -8.77 -15.17 16.28
N GLN A 791 -8.40 -14.07 16.90
CA GLN A 791 -8.06 -12.83 16.25
C GLN A 791 -6.82 -12.27 16.92
N MET A 792 -5.95 -11.68 16.10
CA MET A 792 -4.84 -10.91 16.61
C MET A 792 -4.84 -9.55 15.94
N LYS A 793 -4.70 -8.52 16.76
CA LYS A 793 -4.62 -7.16 16.28
C LYS A 793 -3.37 -6.49 16.80
N ILE A 794 -2.47 -6.17 15.89
CA ILE A 794 -1.26 -5.44 16.18
C ILE A 794 -1.45 -4.00 15.73
N HIS A 795 -1.78 -3.12 16.66
CA HIS A 795 -1.80 -1.68 16.40
C HIS A 795 -0.48 -1.00 16.68
N ALA A 796 0.42 -1.69 17.35
CA ALA A 796 1.63 -1.10 17.82
C ALA A 796 2.79 -1.46 16.90
N TYR A 797 3.49 -0.45 16.52
CA TYR A 797 4.87 -0.53 16.16
C TYR A 797 5.60 -1.22 17.31
N ILE A 798 6.02 -2.46 17.12
CA ILE A 798 6.80 -3.18 18.11
C ILE A 798 8.24 -2.77 17.91
N ASP A 799 8.56 -1.57 18.39
CA ASP A 799 9.86 -0.97 18.24
C ASP A 799 10.72 -1.28 19.47
N GLY A 800 11.99 -1.63 19.22
CA GLY A 800 12.99 -1.87 20.26
C GLY A 800 12.81 -3.15 21.09
N GLY A 801 13.76 -3.41 21.96
CA GLY A 801 13.76 -4.57 22.85
C GLY A 801 14.41 -5.82 22.25
N LYS A 802 14.54 -6.85 23.05
CA LYS A 802 15.09 -8.14 22.62
C LYS A 802 14.07 -8.91 21.77
N PRO A 803 14.51 -9.78 20.84
CA PRO A 803 13.62 -10.61 20.03
C PRO A 803 12.60 -11.41 20.84
N GLU A 804 13.03 -11.97 21.97
CA GLU A 804 12.17 -12.76 22.84
C GLU A 804 11.05 -11.91 23.43
N ASP A 805 11.34 -10.68 23.85
CA ASP A 805 10.35 -9.77 24.43
C ASP A 805 9.31 -9.37 23.36
N ARG A 806 9.73 -9.24 22.09
CA ARG A 806 8.84 -8.93 20.97
C ARG A 806 7.92 -10.09 20.63
N ILE A 807 8.46 -11.31 20.59
CA ILE A 807 7.65 -12.53 20.39
C ILE A 807 6.64 -12.66 21.51
N GLN A 808 7.05 -12.49 22.76
CA GLN A 808 6.16 -12.55 23.91
C GLN A 808 5.07 -11.47 23.83
N LYS A 809 5.41 -10.27 23.40
CA LYS A 809 4.44 -9.20 23.20
C LYS A 809 3.44 -9.52 22.09
N ILE A 810 3.89 -10.04 20.95
CA ILE A 810 3.03 -10.53 19.87
C ILE A 810 2.09 -11.62 20.36
N GLU A 811 2.61 -12.61 21.06
CA GLU A 811 1.82 -13.68 21.65
C GLU A 811 0.76 -13.16 22.64
N SER A 812 1.11 -12.11 23.41
CA SER A 812 0.18 -11.50 24.38
C SER A 812 -0.98 -10.74 23.73
N MET A 813 -0.84 -10.35 22.47
CA MET A 813 -1.89 -9.66 21.69
C MET A 813 -2.86 -10.64 21.02
N ARG A 814 -2.51 -11.90 20.99
CA ARG A 814 -3.36 -12.96 20.45
C ARG A 814 -4.54 -13.21 21.37
N GLY A 815 -5.72 -13.21 20.79
CA GLY A 815 -6.96 -13.51 21.50
C GLY A 815 -7.75 -14.61 20.82
N LEU A 816 -8.43 -15.43 21.59
CA LEU A 816 -9.29 -16.48 21.09
C LEU A 816 -10.74 -16.02 21.05
N THR A 817 -11.43 -16.36 19.98
CA THR A 817 -12.87 -16.07 19.80
C THR A 817 -13.72 -17.33 19.98
N LEU A 818 -13.10 -18.49 19.81
CA LEU A 818 -13.71 -19.80 20.03
C LEU A 818 -12.68 -20.74 20.61
N LEU A 819 -13.01 -21.36 21.74
CA LEU A 819 -12.16 -22.35 22.41
C LEU A 819 -12.95 -23.38 23.16
N GLN A 820 -12.37 -24.55 23.41
CA GLN A 820 -12.95 -25.58 24.28
C GLN A 820 -12.09 -25.79 25.52
N ILE A 821 -12.73 -25.93 26.66
CA ILE A 821 -12.10 -26.22 27.96
C ILE A 821 -12.60 -27.59 28.43
N LYS A 822 -11.66 -28.50 28.65
CA LYS A 822 -11.90 -29.79 29.23
C LYS A 822 -11.76 -29.71 30.78
N ASP A 823 -12.76 -30.16 31.53
CA ASP A 823 -12.68 -30.27 32.98
C ASP A 823 -13.37 -31.57 33.42
N GLY A 824 -12.60 -32.50 33.97
CA GLY A 824 -13.08 -33.86 34.28
C GLY A 824 -13.50 -34.63 33.01
N LYS A 825 -14.76 -35.08 32.98
CA LYS A 825 -15.31 -35.86 31.84
C LYS A 825 -16.07 -35.02 30.85
N GLY A 826 -16.24 -33.72 31.07
CA GLY A 826 -17.04 -32.83 30.25
C GLY A 826 -16.22 -31.73 29.56
N THR A 827 -16.90 -30.99 28.69
CA THR A 827 -16.32 -29.91 27.92
C THR A 827 -17.18 -28.65 28.05
N ALA A 828 -16.52 -27.49 27.99
CA ALA A 828 -17.17 -26.20 27.83
C ALA A 828 -16.62 -25.54 26.58
N THR A 829 -17.48 -25.24 25.60
CA THR A 829 -17.16 -24.40 24.45
C THR A 829 -17.47 -22.95 24.83
N VAL A 830 -16.53 -22.07 24.62
CA VAL A 830 -16.69 -20.62 24.85
C VAL A 830 -16.57 -19.91 23.51
N SER A 831 -17.62 -19.20 23.13
CA SER A 831 -17.67 -18.45 21.86
C SER A 831 -17.99 -16.98 22.10
N THR A 832 -17.19 -16.11 21.47
CA THR A 832 -17.45 -14.67 21.35
C THR A 832 -17.76 -14.27 19.91
N LEU A 833 -17.96 -15.25 19.04
CA LEU A 833 -18.38 -15.05 17.65
C LEU A 833 -19.79 -14.47 17.59
N CYS A 834 -20.07 -13.66 16.58
CA CYS A 834 -21.36 -13.01 16.34
C CYS A 834 -22.40 -13.99 15.78
N THR A 835 -22.66 -15.10 16.50
CA THR A 835 -23.59 -16.16 16.07
C THR A 835 -25.06 -15.72 16.13
N GLU A 836 -25.36 -14.61 16.83
CA GLU A 836 -26.69 -13.97 16.79
C GLU A 836 -27.10 -13.49 15.41
N LYS A 837 -26.17 -13.37 14.47
CA LYS A 837 -26.42 -13.01 13.07
C LYS A 837 -26.82 -14.20 12.19
N ALA A 838 -27.10 -15.36 12.78
CA ALA A 838 -27.44 -16.57 12.03
C ALA A 838 -28.64 -16.42 11.08
N ASP A 839 -29.54 -15.47 11.34
CA ASP A 839 -30.69 -15.16 10.49
C ASP A 839 -30.32 -14.33 9.25
N THR A 840 -29.19 -13.65 9.26
CA THR A 840 -28.71 -12.77 8.18
C THR A 840 -27.39 -13.25 7.56
N ASP A 841 -26.64 -14.08 8.27
CA ASP A 841 -25.36 -14.61 7.80
C ASP A 841 -25.33 -16.15 7.88
N PRO A 842 -25.21 -16.84 6.72
CA PRO A 842 -25.21 -18.30 6.72
C PRO A 842 -23.98 -18.94 7.39
N ILE A 843 -22.84 -18.24 7.45
CA ILE A 843 -21.63 -18.74 8.13
C ILE A 843 -21.81 -18.70 9.64
N ALA A 844 -22.36 -17.57 10.15
CA ALA A 844 -22.69 -17.43 11.57
C ALA A 844 -23.70 -18.52 12.02
N GLY A 845 -24.70 -18.79 11.16
CA GLY A 845 -25.67 -19.84 11.43
C GLY A 845 -25.06 -21.24 11.42
N LYS A 846 -24.17 -21.51 10.47
CA LYS A 846 -23.49 -22.80 10.36
C LYS A 846 -22.58 -23.09 11.54
N LEU A 847 -21.84 -22.09 12.04
CA LEU A 847 -21.04 -22.21 13.25
C LEU A 847 -21.88 -22.67 14.43
N LEU A 848 -23.00 -22.00 14.69
CA LEU A 848 -23.85 -22.34 15.82
C LEU A 848 -24.50 -23.72 15.70
N VAL A 849 -24.79 -24.18 14.50
CA VAL A 849 -25.34 -25.53 14.24
C VAL A 849 -24.30 -26.61 14.46
N ASN A 850 -23.03 -26.32 14.15
CA ASN A 850 -21.93 -27.28 14.30
C ASN A 850 -21.43 -27.35 15.75
N ASP A 851 -21.55 -26.28 16.56
CA ASP A 851 -21.26 -26.22 17.98
C ASP A 851 -22.21 -27.09 18.79
#